data_02fc81db81a3dd20a5d770eb8e430912
#
_entry.id   02fc81db81a3dd20a5d770eb8e430912
#
_cell.length_a   1.000
_cell.length_b   1.000
_cell.length_c   1.000
_cell.angle_alpha   90.00
_cell.angle_beta   90.00
_cell.angle_gamma   90.00
#
_symmetry.space_group_name_H-M   'P 1'
#
loop_
_entity.id
_entity.type
_entity.pdbx_description
1 polymer ?
#
loop_
_entity_poly.entity_id
_entity_poly.type
_entity_poly.pdbx_seq_one_letter_code
_entity_poly.pdbx_strand_id
1 'polypeptide(L)'
;MSDDLLIVDEQFRIANYLSCAQLYLKSNVLLNRKLTMNDIKSKLVGHWGSAPGQNFIYAHLNRIITKYDLDMIYISGPGHSGQAIISNAYIEGTYSEYYPEITNDEKGLVKLCKQFSFPGGVSSHVSPETPGSINEGGELGYSLSHAYGAALNNPQLIVACVIGDGEAETGPLAASWNINRLMNPLTDGVVLPILHLNGYKIANPTIFSRFTDEDLKNYFNALGFQPFIFDANDKNMEECHLQMANILDSVVGKIRVIKSLLKTDNSFSFKWPMIIMKTPKGWTGVKSYDGHAIEGSFRSHQIPFTIKNDEDLSILEEWLKSYNVDSLFNSDGSIVNTLVSKMPKGHKRMSDSPIVNLGLKHGLVMPDIDNYQINVISRGNVYNSDMYCLGAYVKELIKLNTDFMFFGPDEALSNRFNEVFKVTNRRWNMPVLKNDEYVSRSGQVIDSILSEHVCEGMLEGYILTGRFGFLHSYEAFIRIVDSMTSQHAKWLKMCKEISWRKDIPSLNYILSSHCWQQDHNGFTHQDPGFLNHIVTKKPDIVRIYLPFDANTLMCTFEHVIQTNNYINVVIASKHPSLQWLSMDEAKEHCSKGVSILNWASDTDPEVVLVGAGDTPSLEVFAAVDILRDNIPSLKIRVVNVIDLMKLVSNVDHPHGLTNEEYDAIFTKDKPIIFAFHGYPDLIHQLTYKRFNRNLHVHGYIEEGTITTPFDMRVRNKIDRFHLVLDVLKYVKVNVKQKNALISKCNDTLNYHQKYIVENGVDIPEVVNYKWHGRSK
;
A
#
# COMPACT_ATOMS: atom_id res chain seq x y z
N MET A 1 43.43 -1.81 13.04
CA MET A 1 41.98 -1.95 13.40
C MET A 1 41.81 -2.78 14.66
N SER A 2 40.79 -2.53 15.49
CA SER A 2 40.37 -3.42 16.59
C SER A 2 39.73 -4.71 16.04
N ASP A 3 39.66 -5.77 16.87
CA ASP A 3 39.13 -7.09 16.41
C ASP A 3 37.68 -6.98 15.87
N ASP A 4 36.83 -6.14 16.48
CA ASP A 4 35.45 -5.94 16.02
C ASP A 4 35.39 -5.20 14.65
N LEU A 5 36.33 -4.30 14.37
CA LEU A 5 36.42 -3.63 13.06
C LEU A 5 37.07 -4.54 12.00
N LEU A 6 37.92 -5.47 12.37
CA LEU A 6 38.43 -6.48 11.44
C LEU A 6 37.28 -7.35 10.92
N ILE A 7 36.37 -7.79 11.81
CA ILE A 7 35.18 -8.57 11.43
C ILE A 7 34.26 -7.76 10.50
N VAL A 8 34.08 -6.47 10.76
CA VAL A 8 33.28 -5.57 9.86
C VAL A 8 33.93 -5.47 8.47
N ASP A 9 35.26 -5.30 8.40
CA ASP A 9 36.00 -5.25 7.13
C ASP A 9 35.88 -6.61 6.36
N GLU A 10 36.04 -7.71 7.04
CA GLU A 10 35.87 -9.05 6.46
C GLU A 10 34.47 -9.23 5.88
N GLN A 11 33.42 -8.90 6.64
CA GLN A 11 32.04 -8.94 6.16
C GLN A 11 31.83 -8.03 4.95
N PHE A 12 32.32 -6.80 5.00
CA PHE A 12 32.20 -5.85 3.90
C PHE A 12 32.87 -6.36 2.62
N ARG A 13 34.07 -6.93 2.74
CA ARG A 13 34.81 -7.48 1.59
C ARG A 13 34.08 -8.66 0.95
N ILE A 14 33.63 -9.64 1.75
CA ILE A 14 32.84 -10.79 1.25
C ILE A 14 31.53 -10.29 0.61
N ALA A 15 30.81 -9.35 1.24
CA ALA A 15 29.56 -8.84 0.72
C ALA A 15 29.74 -8.15 -0.64
N ASN A 16 30.79 -7.38 -0.83
CA ASN A 16 31.12 -6.75 -2.11
C ASN A 16 31.54 -7.79 -3.16
N TYR A 17 32.36 -8.77 -2.76
CA TYR A 17 32.76 -9.86 -3.64
C TYR A 17 31.53 -10.64 -4.16
N LEU A 18 30.64 -11.07 -3.27
CA LEU A 18 29.42 -11.78 -3.64
C LEU A 18 28.46 -10.90 -4.44
N SER A 19 28.38 -9.62 -4.11
CA SER A 19 27.56 -8.67 -4.89
C SER A 19 28.07 -8.52 -6.32
N CYS A 20 29.39 -8.43 -6.52
CA CYS A 20 30.00 -8.41 -7.86
C CYS A 20 29.81 -9.76 -8.58
N ALA A 21 30.08 -10.89 -7.91
CA ALA A 21 29.92 -12.22 -8.47
C ALA A 21 28.47 -12.47 -8.94
N GLN A 22 27.46 -12.06 -8.17
CA GLN A 22 26.05 -12.14 -8.56
C GLN A 22 25.72 -11.36 -9.84
N LEU A 23 26.39 -10.27 -10.11
CA LEU A 23 26.19 -9.50 -11.35
C LEU A 23 26.75 -10.22 -12.58
N TYR A 24 27.90 -10.85 -12.46
CA TYR A 24 28.68 -11.34 -13.60
C TYR A 24 28.71 -12.87 -13.76
N LEU A 25 28.84 -13.62 -12.65
CA LEU A 25 29.24 -15.03 -12.71
C LEU A 25 28.06 -16.00 -12.67
N LYS A 26 28.18 -17.10 -13.39
CA LYS A 26 27.29 -18.27 -13.32
C LYS A 26 28.05 -19.56 -12.93
N SER A 27 29.38 -19.51 -12.84
CA SER A 27 30.27 -20.59 -12.40
C SER A 27 31.61 -20.03 -11.97
N ASN A 28 32.52 -20.89 -11.42
CA ASN A 28 33.85 -20.52 -10.96
C ASN A 28 33.86 -19.31 -10.01
N VAL A 29 32.90 -19.27 -9.09
CA VAL A 29 32.63 -18.13 -8.21
C VAL A 29 33.82 -17.89 -7.24
N LEU A 30 34.57 -18.90 -6.89
CA LEU A 30 35.76 -18.81 -6.00
C LEU A 30 37.07 -18.57 -6.75
N LEU A 31 37.02 -18.34 -8.09
CA LEU A 31 38.20 -18.12 -8.93
C LEU A 31 39.27 -19.26 -8.82
N ASN A 32 38.84 -20.52 -8.61
CA ASN A 32 39.71 -21.70 -8.53
C ASN A 32 40.55 -21.90 -9.79
N ARG A 33 40.20 -21.26 -10.88
CA ARG A 33 40.94 -21.15 -12.12
C ARG A 33 40.71 -19.78 -12.73
N LYS A 34 41.50 -19.44 -13.75
CA LYS A 34 41.29 -18.19 -14.54
C LYS A 34 39.87 -18.14 -15.12
N LEU A 35 39.26 -16.97 -15.12
CA LEU A 35 37.93 -16.74 -15.70
C LEU A 35 37.95 -16.99 -17.23
N THR A 36 36.85 -17.52 -17.73
CA THR A 36 36.58 -17.71 -19.16
C THR A 36 35.20 -17.15 -19.50
N MET A 37 34.92 -16.91 -20.77
CA MET A 37 33.60 -16.46 -21.24
C MET A 37 32.47 -17.42 -20.79
N ASN A 38 32.76 -18.69 -20.60
CA ASN A 38 31.79 -19.68 -20.11
C ASN A 38 31.37 -19.47 -18.65
N ASP A 39 32.14 -18.73 -17.86
CA ASP A 39 31.82 -18.42 -16.48
C ASP A 39 30.87 -17.22 -16.37
N ILE A 40 30.77 -16.43 -17.42
CA ILE A 40 30.01 -15.19 -17.45
C ILE A 40 28.55 -15.46 -17.84
N LYS A 41 27.60 -14.76 -17.20
CA LYS A 41 26.20 -14.77 -17.61
C LYS A 41 26.04 -14.20 -19.01
N SER A 42 25.17 -14.80 -19.82
CA SER A 42 24.88 -14.31 -21.19
C SER A 42 24.21 -12.94 -21.23
N LYS A 43 23.50 -12.58 -20.17
CA LYS A 43 22.87 -11.28 -19.97
C LYS A 43 23.24 -10.75 -18.58
N LEU A 44 23.97 -9.63 -18.56
CA LEU A 44 24.35 -8.96 -17.33
C LEU A 44 23.25 -7.96 -16.95
N VAL A 45 22.66 -8.12 -15.77
CA VAL A 45 21.58 -7.25 -15.25
C VAL A 45 21.78 -7.03 -13.75
N GLY A 46 21.67 -5.78 -13.34
CA GLY A 46 21.76 -5.36 -11.94
C GLY A 46 22.40 -3.98 -11.80
N HIS A 47 22.63 -3.55 -10.57
CA HIS A 47 23.06 -2.19 -10.28
C HIS A 47 24.17 -2.23 -9.23
N TRP A 48 25.36 -1.78 -9.63
CA TRP A 48 26.52 -1.74 -8.72
C TRP A 48 26.52 -0.48 -7.85
N GLY A 49 26.07 0.64 -8.39
CA GLY A 49 26.34 2.00 -7.90
C GLY A 49 26.12 2.26 -6.42
N SER A 50 25.09 1.70 -5.80
CA SER A 50 24.77 1.87 -4.39
C SER A 50 25.08 0.63 -3.54
N ALA A 51 25.40 -0.51 -4.14
CA ALA A 51 25.62 -1.78 -3.42
C ALA A 51 26.77 -1.70 -2.41
N PRO A 52 27.95 -1.13 -2.72
CA PRO A 52 29.03 -1.08 -1.75
C PRO A 52 28.71 -0.24 -0.50
N GLY A 53 28.02 0.89 -0.67
CA GLY A 53 27.58 1.68 0.47
C GLY A 53 26.57 0.94 1.35
N GLN A 54 25.66 0.18 0.75
CA GLN A 54 24.73 -0.68 1.51
C GLN A 54 25.45 -1.80 2.24
N ASN A 55 26.38 -2.49 1.60
CA ASN A 55 27.21 -3.50 2.24
C ASN A 55 28.03 -2.95 3.42
N PHE A 56 28.59 -1.74 3.26
CA PHE A 56 29.35 -1.08 4.30
C PHE A 56 28.49 -0.79 5.53
N ILE A 57 27.37 -0.14 5.35
CA ILE A 57 26.50 0.21 6.49
C ILE A 57 25.87 -1.05 7.11
N TYR A 58 25.49 -2.06 6.31
CA TYR A 58 24.93 -3.31 6.83
C TYR A 58 25.93 -4.02 7.76
N ALA A 59 27.20 -4.15 7.37
CA ALA A 59 28.25 -4.73 8.21
C ALA A 59 28.46 -3.97 9.53
N HIS A 60 28.42 -2.64 9.49
CA HIS A 60 28.51 -1.81 10.68
C HIS A 60 27.27 -1.90 11.58
N LEU A 61 26.08 -2.07 11.01
CA LEU A 61 24.85 -2.29 11.77
C LEU A 61 24.92 -3.64 12.51
N ASN A 62 25.42 -4.71 11.86
CA ASN A 62 25.65 -5.98 12.52
C ASN A 62 26.58 -5.87 13.71
N ARG A 63 27.65 -5.03 13.64
CA ARG A 63 28.53 -4.75 14.76
C ARG A 63 27.78 -4.16 15.95
N ILE A 64 26.93 -3.13 15.73
CA ILE A 64 26.22 -2.49 16.84
C ILE A 64 25.08 -3.37 17.39
N ILE A 65 24.44 -4.20 16.56
CA ILE A 65 23.48 -5.19 17.01
C ILE A 65 24.16 -6.15 18.00
N THR A 66 25.29 -6.72 17.64
CA THR A 66 26.06 -7.63 18.50
C THR A 66 26.58 -6.94 19.76
N LYS A 67 27.14 -5.72 19.62
CA LYS A 67 27.74 -4.98 20.72
C LYS A 67 26.73 -4.51 21.76
N TYR A 68 25.53 -4.14 21.33
CA TYR A 68 24.52 -3.48 22.19
C TYR A 68 23.26 -4.30 22.39
N ASP A 69 23.19 -5.50 21.84
CA ASP A 69 22.04 -6.43 21.88
C ASP A 69 20.74 -5.77 21.35
N LEU A 70 20.80 -5.18 20.14
CA LEU A 70 19.71 -4.42 19.56
C LEU A 70 18.76 -5.33 18.76
N ASP A 71 17.47 -4.96 18.74
CA ASP A 71 16.51 -5.46 17.77
C ASP A 71 16.44 -4.47 16.60
N MET A 72 16.79 -4.95 15.40
CA MET A 72 16.89 -4.07 14.24
C MET A 72 16.35 -4.75 12.98
N ILE A 73 15.74 -3.95 12.10
CA ILE A 73 15.43 -4.33 10.72
C ILE A 73 16.09 -3.33 9.77
N TYR A 74 16.32 -3.78 8.53
CA TYR A 74 16.97 -3.01 7.48
C TYR A 74 15.99 -2.75 6.34
N ILE A 75 15.85 -1.50 5.90
CA ILE A 75 15.07 -1.13 4.73
C ILE A 75 16.00 -0.48 3.70
N SER A 76 16.02 -1.07 2.50
CA SER A 76 16.82 -0.59 1.37
C SER A 76 15.98 0.30 0.46
N GLY A 77 16.03 1.63 0.65
CA GLY A 77 15.41 2.59 -0.27
C GLY A 77 15.93 2.46 -1.70
N PRO A 78 17.27 2.43 -1.94
CA PRO A 78 17.77 2.07 -3.26
C PRO A 78 17.65 0.56 -3.53
N GLY A 79 16.41 0.06 -3.58
CA GLY A 79 16.08 -1.36 -3.73
C GLY A 79 16.64 -2.03 -4.98
N HIS A 80 17.10 -1.26 -5.96
CA HIS A 80 17.77 -1.77 -7.16
C HIS A 80 19.14 -2.43 -6.88
N SER A 81 19.68 -2.33 -5.65
CA SER A 81 20.89 -3.05 -5.23
C SER A 81 20.58 -4.37 -4.49
N GLY A 82 19.65 -5.16 -5.01
CA GLY A 82 19.18 -6.41 -4.39
C GLY A 82 20.30 -7.40 -4.08
N GLN A 83 21.35 -7.46 -4.91
CA GLN A 83 22.49 -8.33 -4.68
C GLN A 83 23.23 -8.04 -3.35
N ALA A 84 23.21 -6.78 -2.88
CA ALA A 84 23.83 -6.43 -1.61
C ALA A 84 23.08 -7.06 -0.44
N ILE A 85 21.75 -6.99 -0.45
CA ILE A 85 20.91 -7.52 0.62
C ILE A 85 20.95 -9.05 0.62
N ILE A 86 20.89 -9.68 -0.56
CA ILE A 86 21.04 -11.12 -0.73
C ILE A 86 22.40 -11.59 -0.20
N SER A 87 23.50 -10.87 -0.55
CA SER A 87 24.84 -11.20 -0.04
C SER A 87 24.89 -11.19 1.48
N ASN A 88 24.37 -10.16 2.12
CA ASN A 88 24.39 -10.05 3.58
C ASN A 88 23.50 -11.11 4.25
N ALA A 89 22.30 -11.39 3.73
CA ALA A 89 21.44 -12.45 4.23
C ALA A 89 22.09 -13.85 4.10
N TYR A 90 22.85 -14.07 3.02
CA TYR A 90 23.62 -15.30 2.84
C TYR A 90 24.78 -15.42 3.85
N ILE A 91 25.55 -14.35 4.04
CA ILE A 91 26.66 -14.31 5.01
C ILE A 91 26.16 -14.54 6.44
N GLU A 92 24.98 -13.99 6.79
CA GLU A 92 24.32 -14.24 8.08
C GLU A 92 23.82 -15.68 8.25
N GLY A 93 23.77 -16.48 7.17
CA GLY A 93 23.23 -17.83 7.14
C GLY A 93 21.72 -17.91 6.92
N THR A 94 20.99 -16.80 7.06
CA THR A 94 19.52 -16.74 6.91
C THR A 94 19.07 -17.21 5.53
N TYR A 95 19.78 -16.81 4.47
CA TYR A 95 19.38 -17.16 3.12
C TYR A 95 19.36 -18.68 2.90
N SER A 96 20.36 -19.40 3.43
CA SER A 96 20.43 -20.87 3.35
C SER A 96 19.42 -21.58 4.27
N GLU A 97 18.95 -20.92 5.35
CA GLU A 97 17.89 -21.46 6.21
C GLU A 97 16.53 -21.42 5.50
N TYR A 98 16.24 -20.36 4.76
CA TYR A 98 14.99 -20.20 4.00
C TYR A 98 15.02 -20.92 2.63
N TYR A 99 16.22 -21.11 2.05
CA TYR A 99 16.47 -21.78 0.77
C TYR A 99 17.53 -22.86 0.95
N PRO A 100 17.14 -24.04 1.44
CA PRO A 100 18.11 -25.11 1.78
C PRO A 100 18.95 -25.62 0.61
N GLU A 101 18.52 -25.37 -0.63
CA GLU A 101 19.28 -25.70 -1.85
C GLU A 101 20.44 -24.71 -2.12
N ILE A 102 20.46 -23.56 -1.46
CA ILE A 102 21.55 -22.58 -1.49
C ILE A 102 22.43 -22.80 -0.25
N THR A 103 23.22 -23.85 -0.27
CA THR A 103 24.04 -24.29 0.85
C THR A 103 25.23 -23.35 1.11
N ASN A 104 25.80 -23.38 2.33
CA ASN A 104 27.02 -22.65 2.65
C ASN A 104 28.24 -23.49 2.21
N ASP A 105 28.44 -23.59 0.90
CA ASP A 105 29.56 -24.25 0.22
C ASP A 105 29.70 -23.71 -1.21
N GLU A 106 30.72 -24.20 -1.96
CA GLU A 106 30.93 -23.76 -3.36
C GLU A 106 29.70 -23.98 -4.25
N LYS A 107 28.96 -25.07 -4.05
CA LYS A 107 27.77 -25.40 -4.85
C LYS A 107 26.64 -24.36 -4.59
N GLY A 108 26.43 -24.03 -3.33
CA GLY A 108 25.47 -23.02 -2.93
C GLY A 108 25.86 -21.63 -3.42
N LEU A 109 27.14 -21.27 -3.34
CA LEU A 109 27.65 -19.99 -3.88
C LEU A 109 27.42 -19.87 -5.39
N VAL A 110 27.67 -20.93 -6.14
CA VAL A 110 27.40 -20.95 -7.60
C VAL A 110 25.91 -20.76 -7.87
N LYS A 111 25.03 -21.42 -7.13
CA LYS A 111 23.58 -21.25 -7.26
C LYS A 111 23.16 -19.83 -6.90
N LEU A 112 23.63 -19.29 -5.78
CA LEU A 112 23.36 -17.92 -5.32
C LEU A 112 23.71 -16.89 -6.40
N CYS A 113 24.91 -16.99 -6.94
CA CYS A 113 25.36 -16.03 -7.97
C CYS A 113 24.58 -16.22 -9.29
N LYS A 114 24.35 -17.46 -9.72
CA LYS A 114 23.66 -17.75 -10.96
C LYS A 114 22.22 -17.28 -10.97
N GLN A 115 21.46 -17.49 -9.90
CA GLN A 115 20.02 -17.19 -9.82
C GLN A 115 19.69 -15.69 -9.90
N PHE A 116 20.62 -14.81 -9.51
CA PHE A 116 20.39 -13.37 -9.49
C PHE A 116 20.16 -12.84 -10.91
N SER A 117 19.00 -12.20 -11.15
CA SER A 117 18.56 -11.73 -12.47
C SER A 117 18.64 -12.79 -13.58
N PHE A 118 18.35 -14.05 -13.24
CA PHE A 118 18.39 -15.16 -14.17
C PHE A 118 17.00 -15.80 -14.30
N PRO A 119 16.62 -16.35 -15.46
CA PRO A 119 15.31 -17.00 -15.62
C PRO A 119 15.09 -18.11 -14.58
N GLY A 120 13.95 -18.02 -13.85
CA GLY A 120 13.62 -18.92 -12.75
C GLY A 120 14.36 -18.65 -11.44
N GLY A 121 15.14 -17.58 -11.39
CA GLY A 121 15.82 -17.11 -10.18
C GLY A 121 15.14 -15.91 -9.53
N VAL A 122 15.93 -15.07 -8.85
CA VAL A 122 15.46 -13.91 -8.10
C VAL A 122 15.64 -12.61 -8.88
N SER A 123 14.84 -11.61 -8.54
CA SER A 123 14.88 -10.27 -9.14
C SER A 123 16.20 -9.54 -8.87
N SER A 124 16.55 -8.58 -9.74
CA SER A 124 17.68 -7.66 -9.50
C SER A 124 17.41 -6.62 -8.41
N HIS A 125 16.15 -6.39 -8.08
CA HIS A 125 15.72 -5.51 -7.01
C HIS A 125 15.42 -6.33 -5.76
N VAL A 126 15.49 -5.68 -4.59
CA VAL A 126 15.00 -6.30 -3.36
C VAL A 126 13.53 -6.68 -3.56
N SER A 127 13.18 -7.89 -3.20
CA SER A 127 11.88 -8.49 -3.49
C SER A 127 11.43 -9.41 -2.38
N PRO A 128 10.19 -9.92 -2.40
CA PRO A 128 9.67 -10.82 -1.37
C PRO A 128 10.51 -12.07 -1.12
N GLU A 129 11.28 -12.52 -2.11
CA GLU A 129 12.21 -13.66 -1.98
C GLU A 129 13.40 -13.35 -1.06
N THR A 130 13.68 -12.09 -0.76
CA THR A 130 14.79 -11.70 0.11
C THR A 130 14.33 -11.71 1.58
N PRO A 131 14.85 -12.60 2.44
CA PRO A 131 14.51 -12.59 3.86
C PRO A 131 14.83 -11.25 4.51
N GLY A 132 13.94 -10.76 5.38
CA GLY A 132 14.10 -9.48 6.08
C GLY A 132 13.56 -8.27 5.33
N SER A 133 13.15 -8.39 4.06
CA SER A 133 12.61 -7.28 3.28
C SER A 133 11.12 -7.01 3.55
N ILE A 134 10.70 -5.75 3.46
CA ILE A 134 9.32 -5.28 3.55
C ILE A 134 8.97 -4.28 2.44
N ASN A 135 8.81 -4.79 1.20
CA ASN A 135 8.36 -3.97 0.07
C ASN A 135 9.30 -2.83 -0.33
N GLU A 136 10.56 -3.15 -0.48
CA GLU A 136 11.52 -2.29 -1.16
C GLU A 136 11.35 -2.51 -2.67
N GLY A 137 11.11 -1.49 -3.42
CA GLY A 137 10.71 -1.68 -4.80
C GLY A 137 11.53 -0.96 -5.83
N GLY A 138 11.05 -1.04 -7.06
CA GLY A 138 11.59 -0.30 -8.19
C GLY A 138 11.11 1.14 -8.24
N GLU A 139 9.93 1.44 -7.70
CA GLU A 139 9.44 2.80 -7.53
C GLU A 139 9.97 3.37 -6.22
N LEU A 140 10.62 4.54 -6.31
CA LEU A 140 11.31 5.15 -5.19
C LEU A 140 10.42 6.15 -4.45
N GLY A 141 10.67 6.31 -3.14
CA GLY A 141 10.06 7.34 -2.32
C GLY A 141 9.24 6.86 -1.13
N TYR A 142 9.08 5.55 -0.96
CA TYR A 142 8.21 4.99 0.09
C TYR A 142 8.98 4.38 1.27
N SER A 143 10.30 4.19 1.15
CA SER A 143 11.12 3.51 2.16
C SER A 143 11.00 4.14 3.55
N LEU A 144 11.00 5.46 3.65
CA LEU A 144 10.97 6.16 4.94
C LEU A 144 9.59 6.09 5.60
N SER A 145 8.49 6.18 4.85
CA SER A 145 7.13 6.00 5.39
C SER A 145 6.91 4.55 5.85
N HIS A 146 7.37 3.55 5.07
CA HIS A 146 7.36 2.14 5.50
C HIS A 146 8.17 1.94 6.80
N ALA A 147 9.33 2.57 6.91
CA ALA A 147 10.16 2.48 8.12
C ALA A 147 9.43 3.01 9.36
N TYR A 148 8.74 4.13 9.24
CA TYR A 148 7.95 4.66 10.33
C TYR A 148 6.74 3.79 10.65
N GLY A 149 6.05 3.25 9.64
CA GLY A 149 4.97 2.28 9.83
C GLY A 149 5.42 1.04 10.60
N ALA A 150 6.57 0.47 10.23
CA ALA A 150 7.18 -0.65 10.93
C ALA A 150 7.59 -0.33 12.38
N ALA A 151 7.99 0.91 12.65
CA ALA A 151 8.40 1.36 13.97
C ALA A 151 7.21 1.60 14.93
N LEU A 152 6.01 1.94 14.43
CA LEU A 152 4.84 2.16 15.27
C LEU A 152 4.58 0.99 16.22
N ASN A 153 4.31 1.28 17.48
CA ASN A 153 4.01 0.29 18.55
C ASN A 153 5.08 -0.82 18.75
N ASN A 154 6.34 -0.55 18.35
CA ASN A 154 7.50 -1.44 18.55
C ASN A 154 8.62 -0.72 19.33
N PRO A 155 8.46 -0.45 20.64
CA PRO A 155 9.34 0.46 21.38
C PRO A 155 10.81 0.03 21.45
N GLN A 156 11.13 -1.24 21.24
CA GLN A 156 12.51 -1.75 21.27
C GLN A 156 13.18 -1.74 19.89
N LEU A 157 12.37 -1.66 18.83
CA LEU A 157 12.86 -1.77 17.45
C LEU A 157 13.62 -0.52 17.02
N ILE A 158 14.74 -0.73 16.34
CA ILE A 158 15.40 0.29 15.51
C ILE A 158 15.22 -0.12 14.05
N VAL A 159 14.64 0.76 13.25
CA VAL A 159 14.49 0.58 11.81
C VAL A 159 15.59 1.38 11.11
N ALA A 160 16.62 0.71 10.61
CA ALA A 160 17.64 1.32 9.78
C ALA A 160 17.11 1.47 8.35
N CYS A 161 16.84 2.69 7.94
CA CYS A 161 16.31 3.01 6.61
C CYS A 161 17.38 3.70 5.78
N VAL A 162 17.95 2.98 4.81
CA VAL A 162 18.86 3.58 3.84
C VAL A 162 18.05 4.26 2.75
N ILE A 163 18.32 5.54 2.53
CA ILE A 163 17.62 6.38 1.55
C ILE A 163 18.64 6.80 0.49
N GLY A 164 18.36 6.50 -0.78
CA GLY A 164 19.16 7.02 -1.88
C GLY A 164 18.99 8.53 -2.03
N ASP A 165 20.08 9.22 -2.39
CA ASP A 165 20.04 10.66 -2.61
C ASP A 165 19.12 11.08 -3.78
N GLY A 166 18.98 10.25 -4.80
CA GLY A 166 17.97 10.40 -5.84
C GLY A 166 16.54 10.13 -5.36
N GLU A 167 16.35 9.14 -4.50
CA GLU A 167 15.07 8.84 -3.86
C GLU A 167 14.59 10.01 -2.98
N ALA A 168 15.53 10.66 -2.28
CA ALA A 168 15.24 11.81 -1.42
C ALA A 168 14.65 13.02 -2.17
N GLU A 169 14.74 13.06 -3.50
CA GLU A 169 14.13 14.08 -4.36
C GLU A 169 12.66 13.80 -4.69
N THR A 170 12.15 12.60 -4.41
CA THR A 170 10.75 12.26 -4.70
C THR A 170 9.77 12.95 -3.75
N GLY A 171 8.58 13.31 -4.25
CA GLY A 171 7.55 13.95 -3.44
C GLY A 171 7.16 13.16 -2.18
N PRO A 172 6.87 11.84 -2.30
CA PRO A 172 6.52 11.02 -1.14
C PRO A 172 7.61 10.99 -0.07
N LEU A 173 8.89 10.85 -0.45
CA LEU A 173 9.97 10.83 0.53
C LEU A 173 10.22 12.21 1.16
N ALA A 174 10.13 13.28 0.36
CA ALA A 174 10.26 14.64 0.87
C ALA A 174 9.23 14.96 1.95
N ALA A 175 7.98 14.51 1.79
CA ALA A 175 6.95 14.62 2.81
C ALA A 175 7.22 13.75 4.04
N SER A 176 7.79 12.56 3.84
CA SER A 176 8.02 11.55 4.88
C SER A 176 9.01 11.98 5.98
N TRP A 177 9.90 12.94 5.71
CA TRP A 177 10.78 13.49 6.73
C TRP A 177 10.06 14.09 7.95
N ASN A 178 8.79 14.50 7.79
CA ASN A 178 7.98 15.08 8.84
C ASN A 178 7.32 14.03 9.75
N ILE A 179 7.31 12.75 9.40
CA ILE A 179 6.65 11.69 10.19
C ILE A 179 7.24 11.57 11.59
N ASN A 180 8.52 11.88 11.78
CA ASN A 180 9.14 11.89 13.12
C ASN A 180 8.40 12.76 14.13
N ARG A 181 7.60 13.74 13.65
CA ARG A 181 6.76 14.64 14.46
C ARG A 181 5.45 13.97 14.92
N LEU A 182 5.12 12.79 14.41
CA LEU A 182 3.94 12.01 14.75
C LEU A 182 4.27 10.83 15.67
N MET A 183 5.58 10.48 15.79
CA MET A 183 6.02 9.31 16.55
C MET A 183 6.05 9.59 18.05
N ASN A 184 5.56 8.61 18.83
CA ASN A 184 5.72 8.63 20.28
C ASN A 184 7.01 7.90 20.68
N PRO A 185 8.02 8.59 21.16
CA PRO A 185 9.33 7.99 21.44
C PRO A 185 9.34 6.95 22.56
N LEU A 186 8.26 6.86 23.34
CA LEU A 186 8.14 5.89 24.45
C LEU A 186 7.46 4.59 24.02
N THR A 187 6.49 4.66 23.11
CA THR A 187 5.70 3.51 22.65
C THR A 187 6.10 3.00 21.27
N ASP A 188 6.79 3.82 20.52
CA ASP A 188 7.22 3.47 19.16
C ASP A 188 8.72 3.15 19.12
N GLY A 189 9.12 2.45 18.08
CA GLY A 189 10.51 2.22 17.70
C GLY A 189 11.19 3.50 17.23
N VAL A 190 12.46 3.39 16.92
CA VAL A 190 13.25 4.49 16.37
C VAL A 190 13.55 4.20 14.91
N VAL A 191 13.22 5.12 14.03
CA VAL A 191 13.74 5.10 12.67
C VAL A 191 15.08 5.81 12.67
N LEU A 192 16.11 5.14 12.15
CA LEU A 192 17.43 5.70 11.87
C LEU A 192 17.56 5.92 10.36
N PRO A 193 17.27 7.13 9.86
CA PRO A 193 17.49 7.44 8.45
C PRO A 193 18.99 7.51 8.13
N ILE A 194 19.38 6.87 7.02
CA ILE A 194 20.76 6.88 6.52
C ILE A 194 20.70 7.37 5.07
N LEU A 195 20.92 8.66 4.86
CA LEU A 195 20.97 9.24 3.51
C LEU A 195 22.28 8.82 2.85
N HIS A 196 22.21 7.89 1.91
CA HIS A 196 23.35 7.46 1.12
C HIS A 196 23.57 8.44 -0.05
N LEU A 197 24.45 9.40 0.19
CA LEU A 197 24.79 10.48 -0.72
C LEU A 197 25.97 10.06 -1.60
N ASN A 198 25.67 9.40 -2.74
CA ASN A 198 26.66 8.96 -3.71
C ASN A 198 26.81 9.91 -4.94
N GLY A 199 25.98 10.92 -5.03
CA GLY A 199 26.12 12.05 -5.93
C GLY A 199 25.41 11.94 -7.27
N TYR A 200 24.94 10.76 -7.67
CA TYR A 200 24.36 10.56 -9.01
C TYR A 200 23.10 9.67 -9.00
N LYS A 201 22.16 10.02 -9.87
CA LYS A 201 21.02 9.17 -10.31
C LYS A 201 21.45 8.24 -11.46
N ILE A 202 20.56 7.89 -12.37
CA ILE A 202 20.87 7.05 -13.54
C ILE A 202 21.88 7.74 -14.45
N ALA A 203 21.71 9.04 -14.70
CA ALA A 203 22.54 9.82 -15.61
C ALA A 203 22.91 11.22 -15.08
N ASN A 204 22.14 11.74 -14.13
CA ASN A 204 22.28 13.11 -13.64
C ASN A 204 22.80 13.16 -12.19
N PRO A 205 23.46 14.24 -11.79
CA PRO A 205 23.78 14.48 -10.38
C PRO A 205 22.51 14.65 -9.55
N THR A 206 22.61 14.39 -8.25
CA THR A 206 21.54 14.65 -7.30
C THR A 206 21.63 16.07 -6.74
N ILE A 207 20.50 16.63 -6.31
CA ILE A 207 20.45 17.98 -5.74
C ILE A 207 21.25 18.04 -4.44
N PHE A 208 21.02 17.08 -3.54
CA PHE A 208 21.75 17.05 -2.25
C PHE A 208 23.27 16.90 -2.40
N SER A 209 23.77 16.34 -3.50
CA SER A 209 25.23 16.25 -3.73
C SER A 209 25.88 17.59 -4.02
N ARG A 210 25.11 18.66 -4.20
CA ARG A 210 25.58 20.02 -4.43
C ARG A 210 25.46 20.90 -3.18
N PHE A 211 24.86 20.39 -2.10
CA PHE A 211 24.81 21.08 -0.82
C PHE A 211 26.11 20.94 -0.07
N THR A 212 26.51 22.02 0.63
CA THR A 212 27.61 21.97 1.60
C THR A 212 27.18 21.13 2.82
N ASP A 213 28.14 20.72 3.64
CA ASP A 213 27.87 20.04 4.92
C ASP A 213 27.01 20.89 5.86
N GLU A 214 27.22 22.21 5.81
CA GLU A 214 26.42 23.13 6.61
C GLU A 214 24.97 23.22 6.12
N ASP A 215 24.76 23.30 4.82
CA ASP A 215 23.40 23.29 4.23
C ASP A 215 22.66 22.01 4.59
N LEU A 216 23.31 20.85 4.46
CA LEU A 216 22.73 19.54 4.82
C LEU A 216 22.37 19.49 6.32
N LYS A 217 23.28 19.95 7.19
CA LYS A 217 22.99 20.01 8.64
C LYS A 217 21.82 20.91 8.95
N ASN A 218 21.78 22.10 8.36
CA ASN A 218 20.71 23.07 8.58
C ASN A 218 19.36 22.54 8.10
N TYR A 219 19.33 21.94 6.90
CA TYR A 219 18.13 21.36 6.31
C TYR A 219 17.53 20.27 7.22
N PHE A 220 18.31 19.26 7.59
CA PHE A 220 17.81 18.15 8.43
C PHE A 220 17.59 18.53 9.89
N ASN A 221 18.34 19.52 10.40
CA ASN A 221 18.07 20.09 11.72
C ASN A 221 16.69 20.75 11.81
N ALA A 222 16.26 21.46 10.76
CA ALA A 222 14.93 22.06 10.69
C ALA A 222 13.82 20.99 10.66
N LEU A 223 14.08 19.85 10.03
CA LEU A 223 13.17 18.70 9.98
C LEU A 223 13.15 17.86 11.27
N GLY A 224 13.93 18.21 12.30
CA GLY A 224 13.90 17.53 13.62
C GLY A 224 14.93 16.40 13.76
N PHE A 225 15.94 16.38 12.92
CA PHE A 225 17.03 15.43 13.01
C PHE A 225 18.32 16.09 13.52
N GLN A 226 19.22 15.27 14.05
CA GLN A 226 20.61 15.62 14.27
C GLN A 226 21.49 14.82 13.31
N PRO A 227 21.99 15.43 12.21
CA PRO A 227 22.82 14.73 11.24
C PRO A 227 24.21 14.43 11.77
N PHE A 228 24.67 13.19 11.53
CA PHE A 228 26.05 12.75 11.64
C PHE A 228 26.60 12.52 10.24
N ILE A 229 27.68 13.19 9.88
CA ILE A 229 28.25 13.08 8.52
C ILE A 229 29.39 12.09 8.54
N PHE A 230 29.25 11.05 7.71
CA PHE A 230 30.31 10.15 7.28
C PHE A 230 30.77 10.55 5.89
N ASP A 231 32.06 10.58 5.67
CA ASP A 231 32.64 10.91 4.36
C ASP A 231 33.79 9.93 4.07
N ALA A 232 33.67 9.16 3.00
CA ALA A 232 34.68 8.19 2.54
C ALA A 232 35.72 8.81 1.59
N ASN A 233 35.48 10.04 1.11
CA ASN A 233 36.42 10.66 0.18
C ASN A 233 37.77 10.90 0.83
N ASP A 234 38.85 10.67 0.08
CA ASP A 234 40.25 10.86 0.50
C ASP A 234 40.66 10.05 1.75
N LYS A 235 39.94 9.00 2.11
CA LYS A 235 40.23 8.10 3.26
C LYS A 235 40.54 6.70 2.82
N ASN A 236 41.46 6.05 3.57
CA ASN A 236 41.63 4.63 3.47
C ASN A 236 40.51 3.87 4.22
N MET A 237 40.38 2.55 3.99
CA MET A 237 39.27 1.75 4.52
C MET A 237 39.29 1.68 6.06
N GLU A 238 40.47 1.63 6.69
CA GLU A 238 40.58 1.62 8.16
C GLU A 238 40.05 2.93 8.79
N GLU A 239 40.36 4.07 8.19
CA GLU A 239 39.80 5.38 8.61
C GLU A 239 38.29 5.43 8.43
N CYS A 240 37.74 4.85 7.32
CA CYS A 240 36.34 4.77 7.08
C CYS A 240 35.63 3.91 8.14
N HIS A 241 36.13 2.72 8.44
CA HIS A 241 35.59 1.86 9.47
C HIS A 241 35.61 2.50 10.85
N LEU A 242 36.72 3.15 11.22
CA LEU A 242 36.82 3.83 12.51
C LEU A 242 35.81 5.01 12.62
N GLN A 243 35.67 5.81 11.55
CA GLN A 243 34.73 6.94 11.54
C GLN A 243 33.29 6.44 11.69
N MET A 244 32.87 5.44 10.90
CA MET A 244 31.50 4.93 10.95
C MET A 244 31.21 4.26 12.30
N ALA A 245 32.16 3.53 12.86
CA ALA A 245 31.99 2.92 14.18
C ALA A 245 31.73 3.98 15.26
N ASN A 246 32.50 5.05 15.29
CA ASN A 246 32.32 6.16 16.23
C ASN A 246 30.98 6.88 16.06
N ILE A 247 30.53 7.05 14.79
CA ILE A 247 29.22 7.64 14.49
C ILE A 247 28.12 6.76 15.06
N LEU A 248 28.13 5.46 14.76
CA LEU A 248 27.06 4.54 15.19
C LEU A 248 27.03 4.33 16.70
N ASP A 249 28.20 4.26 17.36
CA ASP A 249 28.27 4.22 18.81
C ASP A 249 27.66 5.48 19.44
N SER A 250 27.91 6.66 18.85
CA SER A 250 27.31 7.93 19.26
C SER A 250 25.79 7.96 19.02
N VAL A 251 25.31 7.42 17.88
CA VAL A 251 23.91 7.31 17.53
C VAL A 251 23.16 6.45 18.55
N VAL A 252 23.70 5.25 18.88
CA VAL A 252 23.09 4.36 19.88
C VAL A 252 23.05 5.02 21.26
N GLY A 253 24.16 5.65 21.67
CA GLY A 253 24.22 6.41 22.92
C GLY A 253 23.15 7.51 22.98
N LYS A 254 22.98 8.28 21.91
CA LYS A 254 21.98 9.34 21.83
C LYS A 254 20.55 8.81 21.88
N ILE A 255 20.22 7.73 21.17
CA ILE A 255 18.90 7.09 21.22
C ILE A 255 18.56 6.68 22.66
N ARG A 256 19.50 6.05 23.36
CA ARG A 256 19.32 5.62 24.75
C ARG A 256 19.09 6.81 25.70
N VAL A 257 19.88 7.89 25.53
CA VAL A 257 19.72 9.12 26.32
C VAL A 257 18.35 9.75 26.09
N ILE A 258 17.91 9.91 24.84
CA ILE A 258 16.59 10.47 24.50
C ILE A 258 15.49 9.66 25.17
N LYS A 259 15.47 8.32 24.98
CA LYS A 259 14.45 7.45 25.57
C LYS A 259 14.47 7.46 27.11
N SER A 260 15.64 7.57 27.72
CA SER A 260 15.78 7.66 29.18
C SER A 260 15.23 8.97 29.75
N LEU A 261 15.59 10.09 29.13
CA LEU A 261 15.15 11.41 29.58
C LEU A 261 13.63 11.59 29.46
N LEU A 262 13.05 11.10 28.36
CA LEU A 262 11.60 11.18 28.15
C LEU A 262 10.77 10.35 29.13
N LYS A 263 11.33 9.33 29.76
CA LYS A 263 10.67 8.60 30.87
C LYS A 263 10.53 9.45 32.13
N THR A 264 11.42 10.39 32.34
CA THR A 264 11.44 11.25 33.55
C THR A 264 10.90 12.66 33.30
N ASP A 265 11.09 13.17 32.06
CA ASP A 265 10.62 14.48 31.64
C ASP A 265 9.98 14.38 30.24
N ASN A 266 8.66 14.28 30.23
CA ASN A 266 7.88 14.17 28.99
C ASN A 266 7.89 15.46 28.14
N SER A 267 8.38 16.58 28.70
CA SER A 267 8.51 17.86 28.00
C SER A 267 9.87 18.02 27.32
N PHE A 268 10.80 17.07 27.51
CA PHE A 268 12.14 17.13 26.96
C PHE A 268 12.13 17.28 25.42
N SER A 269 12.76 18.33 24.92
CA SER A 269 12.91 18.59 23.49
C SER A 269 14.15 17.86 22.95
N PHE A 270 14.01 17.16 21.85
CA PHE A 270 15.07 16.36 21.25
C PHE A 270 15.05 16.38 19.73
N LYS A 271 16.15 15.94 19.13
CA LYS A 271 16.25 15.63 17.70
C LYS A 271 16.76 14.20 17.55
N TRP A 272 16.07 13.42 16.71
CA TRP A 272 16.52 12.07 16.42
C TRP A 272 17.81 12.07 15.62
N PRO A 273 18.75 11.16 15.89
CA PRO A 273 19.94 11.02 15.06
C PRO A 273 19.59 10.55 13.66
N MET A 274 20.32 11.01 12.66
CA MET A 274 20.38 10.48 11.32
C MET A 274 21.81 10.49 10.80
N ILE A 275 22.10 9.67 9.78
CA ILE A 275 23.43 9.62 9.17
C ILE A 275 23.32 10.13 7.74
N ILE A 276 24.26 11.01 7.35
CA ILE A 276 24.51 11.39 5.96
C ILE A 276 25.80 10.68 5.56
N MET A 277 25.66 9.63 4.73
CA MET A 277 26.76 8.76 4.33
C MET A 277 27.24 9.12 2.92
N LYS A 278 28.33 9.86 2.83
CA LYS A 278 28.96 10.26 1.56
C LYS A 278 29.95 9.19 1.11
N THR A 279 29.70 8.61 -0.08
CA THR A 279 30.63 7.68 -0.74
C THR A 279 30.69 7.99 -2.23
N PRO A 280 31.77 7.66 -2.94
CA PRO A 280 31.72 7.66 -4.39
C PRO A 280 30.67 6.66 -4.89
N LYS A 281 29.93 7.00 -5.96
CA LYS A 281 29.01 6.05 -6.58
C LYS A 281 29.81 4.86 -7.14
N GLY A 282 29.39 3.63 -6.82
CA GLY A 282 30.13 2.43 -7.20
C GLY A 282 31.45 2.23 -6.45
N TRP A 283 31.53 2.76 -5.23
CA TRP A 283 32.69 2.67 -4.33
C TRP A 283 33.31 1.29 -4.28
N THR A 284 34.64 1.18 -4.20
CA THR A 284 35.42 -0.07 -4.26
C THR A 284 35.30 -0.88 -5.56
N GLY A 285 34.66 -0.33 -6.57
CA GLY A 285 34.55 -0.93 -7.90
C GLY A 285 35.71 -0.53 -8.82
N VAL A 286 35.52 -0.81 -10.09
CA VAL A 286 36.47 -0.41 -11.15
C VAL A 286 36.55 1.10 -11.26
N LYS A 287 37.76 1.65 -11.20
CA LYS A 287 38.00 3.10 -11.22
C LYS A 287 37.69 3.73 -12.57
N SER A 288 38.12 3.06 -13.64
CA SER A 288 37.94 3.52 -15.01
C SER A 288 37.79 2.33 -15.99
N TYR A 289 37.09 2.53 -17.08
CA TYR A 289 36.96 1.57 -18.17
C TYR A 289 36.80 2.32 -19.48
N ASP A 290 37.50 1.88 -20.53
CA ASP A 290 37.46 2.49 -21.88
C ASP A 290 37.68 4.03 -21.88
N GLY A 291 38.65 4.47 -21.11
CA GLY A 291 39.02 5.91 -20.99
C GLY A 291 38.03 6.77 -20.16
N HIS A 292 37.02 6.17 -19.56
CA HIS A 292 36.00 6.87 -18.77
C HIS A 292 36.06 6.51 -17.29
N ALA A 293 35.85 7.49 -16.42
CA ALA A 293 35.67 7.24 -14.99
C ALA A 293 34.38 6.44 -14.74
N ILE A 294 34.48 5.36 -13.98
CA ILE A 294 33.35 4.51 -13.55
C ILE A 294 33.01 4.83 -12.10
N GLU A 295 33.88 4.52 -11.16
CA GLU A 295 33.68 4.93 -9.76
C GLU A 295 33.56 6.44 -9.63
N GLY A 296 32.65 6.92 -8.79
CA GLY A 296 32.38 8.34 -8.60
C GLY A 296 31.62 9.01 -9.76
N SER A 297 31.10 8.22 -10.69
CA SER A 297 30.32 8.73 -11.82
C SER A 297 28.99 7.99 -11.99
N PHE A 298 28.09 8.56 -12.80
CA PHE A 298 26.81 7.90 -13.14
C PHE A 298 26.99 6.55 -13.88
N ARG A 299 28.16 6.32 -14.50
CA ARG A 299 28.44 5.10 -15.26
C ARG A 299 28.48 3.83 -14.40
N SER A 300 28.71 3.99 -13.11
CA SER A 300 28.62 2.88 -12.14
C SER A 300 27.18 2.56 -11.70
N HIS A 301 26.15 3.29 -12.21
CA HIS A 301 24.77 3.08 -11.75
C HIS A 301 24.26 1.65 -11.96
N GLN A 302 24.45 1.11 -13.17
CA GLN A 302 24.11 -0.26 -13.53
C GLN A 302 25.34 -1.18 -13.48
N ILE A 303 25.49 -2.07 -14.47
CA ILE A 303 26.68 -2.89 -14.66
C ILE A 303 27.83 -1.97 -15.10
N PRO A 304 28.96 -1.92 -14.37
CA PRO A 304 30.06 -0.99 -14.67
C PRO A 304 30.65 -1.14 -16.06
N PHE A 305 30.75 -2.37 -16.58
CA PHE A 305 31.21 -2.67 -17.94
C PHE A 305 30.71 -4.04 -18.38
N THR A 306 30.70 -4.28 -19.69
CA THR A 306 30.30 -5.55 -20.28
C THR A 306 31.54 -6.35 -20.67
N ILE A 307 31.48 -7.70 -20.57
CA ILE A 307 32.57 -8.59 -20.93
C ILE A 307 32.48 -8.94 -22.40
N LYS A 308 33.46 -8.52 -23.20
CA LYS A 308 33.50 -8.71 -24.66
C LYS A 308 34.69 -9.55 -25.09
N ASN A 309 35.79 -9.57 -24.32
CA ASN A 309 37.06 -10.17 -24.66
C ASN A 309 37.85 -10.60 -23.40
N ASP A 310 39.04 -11.14 -23.59
CA ASP A 310 39.90 -11.63 -22.48
C ASP A 310 40.47 -10.49 -21.63
N GLU A 311 40.58 -9.28 -22.14
CA GLU A 311 41.02 -8.11 -21.39
C GLU A 311 39.94 -7.73 -20.37
N ASP A 312 38.67 -7.68 -20.79
CA ASP A 312 37.54 -7.43 -19.89
C ASP A 312 37.43 -8.52 -18.80
N LEU A 313 37.69 -9.80 -19.14
CA LEU A 313 37.74 -10.89 -18.18
C LEU A 313 38.86 -10.66 -17.14
N SER A 314 40.02 -10.16 -17.57
CA SER A 314 41.13 -9.87 -16.68
C SER A 314 40.80 -8.72 -15.73
N ILE A 315 40.15 -7.66 -16.21
CA ILE A 315 39.67 -6.54 -15.40
C ILE A 315 38.67 -7.03 -14.33
N LEU A 316 37.71 -7.90 -14.70
CA LEU A 316 36.77 -8.48 -13.75
C LEU A 316 37.45 -9.35 -12.70
N GLU A 317 38.41 -10.18 -13.12
CA GLU A 317 39.17 -11.08 -12.24
C GLU A 317 40.01 -10.26 -11.25
N GLU A 318 40.69 -9.22 -11.69
CA GLU A 318 41.45 -8.29 -10.85
C GLU A 318 40.56 -7.57 -9.86
N TRP A 319 39.37 -7.10 -10.31
CA TRP A 319 38.40 -6.46 -9.43
C TRP A 319 37.92 -7.41 -8.33
N LEU A 320 37.53 -8.65 -8.67
CA LEU A 320 37.13 -9.66 -7.67
C LEU A 320 38.28 -9.97 -6.69
N LYS A 321 39.49 -10.16 -7.20
CA LYS A 321 40.68 -10.43 -6.36
C LYS A 321 41.04 -9.25 -5.44
N SER A 322 40.71 -8.04 -5.80
CA SER A 322 41.00 -6.84 -4.99
C SER A 322 40.34 -6.88 -3.60
N TYR A 323 39.28 -7.67 -3.43
CA TYR A 323 38.61 -7.85 -2.15
C TYR A 323 39.37 -8.78 -1.18
N ASN A 324 40.40 -9.53 -1.62
CA ASN A 324 41.24 -10.39 -0.79
C ASN A 324 40.40 -11.34 0.11
N VAL A 325 39.48 -12.09 -0.49
CA VAL A 325 38.54 -12.96 0.24
C VAL A 325 38.98 -14.41 0.36
N ASP A 326 40.12 -14.79 -0.22
CA ASP A 326 40.58 -16.19 -0.24
C ASP A 326 40.71 -16.81 1.17
N SER A 327 41.16 -16.01 2.16
CA SER A 327 41.26 -16.46 3.57
C SER A 327 39.89 -16.48 4.29
N LEU A 328 38.83 -16.01 3.68
CA LEU A 328 37.49 -15.90 4.25
C LEU A 328 36.56 -17.05 3.81
N PHE A 329 37.08 -17.94 2.92
CA PHE A 329 36.44 -19.17 2.54
C PHE A 329 37.27 -20.39 2.94
N ASN A 330 36.62 -21.42 3.41
CA ASN A 330 37.22 -22.74 3.61
C ASN A 330 37.44 -23.45 2.26
N SER A 331 38.20 -24.57 2.28
CA SER A 331 38.49 -25.37 1.07
C SER A 331 37.26 -25.93 0.37
N ASP A 332 36.12 -26.04 1.05
CA ASP A 332 34.81 -26.45 0.51
C ASP A 332 33.96 -25.28 0.00
N GLY A 333 34.45 -24.05 0.11
CA GLY A 333 33.75 -22.84 -0.26
C GLY A 333 32.82 -22.27 0.82
N SER A 334 32.72 -22.89 1.99
CA SER A 334 31.98 -22.33 3.11
C SER A 334 32.67 -21.08 3.69
N ILE A 335 31.88 -20.13 4.20
CA ILE A 335 32.43 -18.97 4.88
C ILE A 335 33.08 -19.39 6.21
N VAL A 336 34.25 -18.83 6.54
CA VAL A 336 35.01 -19.21 7.75
C VAL A 336 34.22 -18.92 9.03
N ASN A 337 34.24 -19.85 9.97
CA ASN A 337 33.49 -19.73 11.23
C ASN A 337 33.99 -18.56 12.12
N THR A 338 35.23 -18.13 11.96
CA THR A 338 35.79 -16.99 12.67
C THR A 338 34.99 -15.70 12.39
N LEU A 339 34.50 -15.52 11.17
CA LEU A 339 33.62 -14.42 10.79
C LEU A 339 32.18 -14.69 11.26
N VAL A 340 31.58 -15.80 10.83
CA VAL A 340 30.17 -16.11 11.11
C VAL A 340 29.86 -16.15 12.60
N SER A 341 30.79 -16.66 13.45
CA SER A 341 30.58 -16.73 14.90
C SER A 341 30.46 -15.35 15.60
N LYS A 342 30.95 -14.29 14.99
CA LYS A 342 30.93 -12.92 15.54
C LYS A 342 29.77 -12.08 15.05
N MET A 343 28.98 -12.56 14.10
CA MET A 343 27.80 -11.88 13.59
C MET A 343 26.58 -12.07 14.50
N PRO A 344 25.52 -11.27 14.34
CA PRO A 344 24.24 -11.47 15.05
C PRO A 344 23.72 -12.90 14.88
N LYS A 345 23.03 -13.44 15.90
CA LYS A 345 22.54 -14.82 15.92
C LYS A 345 21.01 -14.86 15.99
N GLY A 346 20.44 -15.92 15.37
CA GLY A 346 19.00 -16.14 15.39
C GLY A 346 18.24 -14.89 14.97
N HIS A 347 17.17 -14.59 15.66
CA HIS A 347 16.30 -13.45 15.36
C HIS A 347 16.92 -12.04 15.58
N LYS A 348 18.15 -11.94 16.02
CA LYS A 348 18.90 -10.68 16.04
C LYS A 348 19.49 -10.32 14.66
N ARG A 349 19.55 -11.26 13.71
CA ARG A 349 19.92 -10.98 12.32
C ARG A 349 18.84 -10.10 11.68
N MET A 350 19.24 -9.05 11.00
CA MET A 350 18.28 -8.18 10.32
C MET A 350 17.47 -8.93 9.25
N SER A 351 18.11 -9.92 8.61
CA SER A 351 17.45 -10.78 7.62
C SER A 351 16.50 -11.82 8.23
N ASP A 352 16.56 -12.09 9.55
CA ASP A 352 15.72 -13.09 10.23
C ASP A 352 14.83 -12.48 11.34
N SER A 353 14.55 -11.19 11.25
CA SER A 353 13.73 -10.52 12.26
C SER A 353 12.29 -11.08 12.26
N PRO A 354 11.76 -11.50 13.42
CA PRO A 354 10.38 -12.00 13.55
C PRO A 354 9.35 -10.94 13.21
N ILE A 355 9.70 -9.66 13.29
CA ILE A 355 8.81 -8.54 12.96
C ILE A 355 8.47 -8.54 11.47
N VAL A 356 9.39 -9.01 10.63
CA VAL A 356 9.24 -8.98 9.16
C VAL A 356 8.86 -10.35 8.59
N ASN A 357 9.40 -11.43 9.14
CA ASN A 357 9.27 -12.74 8.51
C ASN A 357 8.13 -13.61 9.08
N LEU A 358 7.64 -13.33 10.30
CA LEU A 358 6.66 -14.20 10.98
C LEU A 358 5.19 -13.84 10.70
N GLY A 359 4.90 -12.80 9.92
CA GLY A 359 3.52 -12.44 9.54
C GLY A 359 2.70 -11.83 10.67
N LEU A 360 1.44 -12.29 10.83
CA LEU A 360 0.50 -11.73 11.80
C LEU A 360 1.04 -11.76 13.24
N LYS A 361 1.02 -10.60 13.90
CA LYS A 361 1.41 -10.50 15.31
C LYS A 361 0.38 -11.16 16.22
N HIS A 362 -0.90 -10.90 16.00
CA HIS A 362 -2.06 -11.50 16.66
C HIS A 362 -3.33 -11.19 15.86
N GLY A 363 -4.45 -11.86 16.16
CA GLY A 363 -5.77 -11.54 15.58
C GLY A 363 -6.41 -10.34 16.29
N LEU A 364 -7.41 -9.74 15.66
CA LEU A 364 -8.23 -8.68 16.24
C LEU A 364 -9.29 -9.25 17.20
N VAL A 365 -9.52 -8.55 18.29
CA VAL A 365 -10.70 -8.73 19.14
C VAL A 365 -11.82 -7.85 18.60
N MET A 366 -12.84 -8.47 18.01
CA MET A 366 -13.93 -7.74 17.36
C MET A 366 -15.03 -7.36 18.34
N PRO A 367 -15.59 -6.12 18.25
CA PRO A 367 -16.82 -5.79 18.93
C PRO A 367 -17.99 -6.58 18.37
N ASP A 368 -19.01 -6.83 19.18
CA ASP A 368 -20.26 -7.42 18.68
C ASP A 368 -21.02 -6.41 17.81
N ILE A 369 -21.11 -6.67 16.52
CA ILE A 369 -21.69 -5.79 15.49
C ILE A 369 -23.18 -5.50 15.75
N ASP A 370 -23.92 -6.42 16.38
CA ASP A 370 -25.35 -6.27 16.65
C ASP A 370 -25.65 -5.12 17.61
N ASN A 371 -24.67 -4.71 18.45
CA ASN A 371 -24.79 -3.56 19.32
C ASN A 371 -24.73 -2.19 18.59
N TYR A 372 -24.38 -2.17 17.31
CA TYR A 372 -24.21 -0.96 16.48
C TYR A 372 -25.16 -0.88 15.32
N GLN A 373 -26.08 -1.85 15.20
CA GLN A 373 -27.03 -1.91 14.13
C GLN A 373 -27.99 -0.72 14.07
N ILE A 374 -28.39 -0.37 12.87
CA ILE A 374 -29.53 0.52 12.68
C ILE A 374 -30.80 -0.31 12.64
N ASN A 375 -31.75 0.04 13.49
CA ASN A 375 -33.05 -0.63 13.49
C ASN A 375 -33.92 -0.11 12.31
N VAL A 376 -34.05 -0.90 11.26
CA VAL A 376 -34.84 -0.59 10.09
C VAL A 376 -36.28 -1.09 10.27
N ILE A 377 -37.07 -0.31 11.01
CA ILE A 377 -38.49 -0.63 11.27
C ILE A 377 -39.31 -0.62 9.96
N SER A 378 -38.99 0.32 9.06
CA SER A 378 -39.62 0.44 7.74
C SER A 378 -38.55 0.78 6.70
N ARG A 379 -38.41 -0.07 5.69
CA ARG A 379 -37.42 0.10 4.61
C ARG A 379 -37.61 1.42 3.89
N GLY A 380 -36.49 2.13 3.63
CA GLY A 380 -36.52 3.39 2.94
C GLY A 380 -37.29 4.51 3.63
N ASN A 381 -37.49 4.41 4.96
CA ASN A 381 -38.17 5.40 5.79
C ASN A 381 -37.33 5.84 7.02
N VAL A 382 -36.20 5.22 7.27
CA VAL A 382 -35.26 5.56 8.33
C VAL A 382 -34.08 6.26 7.69
N TYR A 383 -33.64 7.40 8.21
CA TYR A 383 -32.44 8.14 7.78
C TYR A 383 -31.31 7.92 8.79
N ASN A 384 -30.11 7.61 8.31
CA ASN A 384 -28.91 7.58 9.14
C ASN A 384 -27.65 7.81 8.27
N SER A 385 -26.54 8.20 8.90
CA SER A 385 -25.23 8.32 8.26
C SER A 385 -24.42 7.04 8.46
N ASP A 386 -24.10 6.37 7.35
CA ASP A 386 -23.42 5.07 7.36
C ASP A 386 -22.02 5.19 8.00
N MET A 387 -21.24 6.19 7.61
CA MET A 387 -19.90 6.45 8.16
C MET A 387 -19.93 6.87 9.63
N TYR A 388 -21.00 7.50 10.12
CA TYR A 388 -21.13 7.81 11.56
C TYR A 388 -21.34 6.53 12.38
N CYS A 389 -22.13 5.59 11.86
CA CYS A 389 -22.32 4.27 12.48
C CYS A 389 -21.02 3.48 12.49
N LEU A 390 -20.29 3.48 11.38
CA LEU A 390 -18.97 2.87 11.30
C LEU A 390 -18.00 3.50 12.31
N GLY A 391 -17.99 4.82 12.46
CA GLY A 391 -17.17 5.53 13.44
C GLY A 391 -17.42 5.08 14.88
N ALA A 392 -18.69 4.81 15.24
CA ALA A 392 -19.05 4.27 16.54
C ALA A 392 -18.54 2.83 16.75
N TYR A 393 -18.58 2.00 15.73
CA TYR A 393 -18.03 0.64 15.73
C TYR A 393 -16.50 0.65 15.85
N VAL A 394 -15.82 1.46 15.03
CA VAL A 394 -14.35 1.63 15.05
C VAL A 394 -13.87 2.14 16.41
N LYS A 395 -14.61 3.01 17.09
CA LYS A 395 -14.31 3.45 18.45
C LYS A 395 -14.13 2.27 19.41
N GLU A 396 -15.04 1.30 19.36
CA GLU A 396 -14.94 0.12 20.24
C GLU A 396 -13.83 -0.84 19.79
N LEU A 397 -13.63 -1.00 18.48
CA LEU A 397 -12.51 -1.78 17.95
C LEU A 397 -11.17 -1.25 18.48
N ILE A 398 -10.98 0.08 18.49
CA ILE A 398 -9.80 0.76 19.04
C ILE A 398 -9.62 0.49 20.53
N LYS A 399 -10.69 0.50 21.31
CA LYS A 399 -10.62 0.19 22.75
C LYS A 399 -10.18 -1.24 23.04
N LEU A 400 -10.65 -2.18 22.23
CA LEU A 400 -10.35 -3.60 22.39
C LEU A 400 -8.95 -3.97 21.92
N ASN A 401 -8.37 -3.17 21.01
CA ASN A 401 -7.09 -3.46 20.36
C ASN A 401 -6.18 -2.23 20.42
N THR A 402 -5.24 -2.24 21.36
CA THR A 402 -4.35 -1.09 21.64
C THR A 402 -3.36 -0.78 20.53
N ASP A 403 -3.13 -1.72 19.65
CA ASP A 403 -2.27 -1.59 18.45
C ASP A 403 -3.06 -1.67 17.15
N PHE A 404 -4.37 -1.45 17.18
CA PHE A 404 -5.14 -1.15 15.97
C PHE A 404 -5.05 0.34 15.66
N MET A 405 -4.70 0.68 14.44
CA MET A 405 -4.56 2.08 14.02
C MET A 405 -5.29 2.35 12.72
N PHE A 406 -5.72 3.59 12.51
CA PHE A 406 -6.16 4.01 11.19
C PHE A 406 -5.45 5.29 10.74
N PHE A 407 -5.41 5.47 9.42
CA PHE A 407 -4.60 6.44 8.72
C PHE A 407 -5.47 7.27 7.77
N GLY A 408 -5.15 8.55 7.63
CA GLY A 408 -5.84 9.44 6.72
C GLY A 408 -5.16 10.79 6.61
N PRO A 409 -5.41 11.55 5.53
CA PRO A 409 -4.77 12.84 5.26
C PRO A 409 -5.59 14.02 5.79
N ASP A 410 -5.80 14.14 7.13
CA ASP A 410 -6.59 15.20 7.80
C ASP A 410 -8.10 15.16 7.45
N GLU A 411 -8.62 13.98 7.19
CA GLU A 411 -10.00 13.81 6.73
C GLU A 411 -10.91 13.08 7.74
N ALA A 412 -10.40 12.65 8.90
CA ALA A 412 -11.15 11.81 9.83
C ALA A 412 -12.47 12.45 10.31
N LEU A 413 -12.49 13.73 10.65
CA LEU A 413 -13.71 14.42 11.03
C LEU A 413 -14.67 14.61 9.85
N SER A 414 -14.15 14.96 8.69
CA SER A 414 -14.96 15.09 7.46
C SER A 414 -15.59 13.76 7.04
N ASN A 415 -14.88 12.64 7.25
CA ASN A 415 -15.33 11.28 6.97
C ASN A 415 -16.14 10.66 8.12
N ARG A 416 -16.60 11.47 9.10
CA ARG A 416 -17.51 11.10 10.21
C ARG A 416 -16.95 10.13 11.25
N PHE A 417 -15.64 10.09 11.46
CA PHE A 417 -15.02 9.34 12.55
C PHE A 417 -14.99 10.08 13.89
N ASN A 418 -15.88 11.06 14.11
CA ASN A 418 -15.94 11.88 15.33
C ASN A 418 -16.00 11.05 16.62
N GLU A 419 -16.73 9.93 16.61
CA GLU A 419 -16.88 9.06 17.78
C GLU A 419 -15.55 8.49 18.28
N VAL A 420 -14.60 8.26 17.37
CA VAL A 420 -13.27 7.72 17.68
C VAL A 420 -12.50 8.66 18.60
N PHE A 421 -12.62 9.96 18.44
CA PHE A 421 -11.92 10.97 19.24
C PHE A 421 -12.46 11.10 20.67
N LYS A 422 -13.51 10.36 21.05
CA LYS A 422 -13.92 10.21 22.45
C LYS A 422 -13.03 9.25 23.24
N VAL A 423 -12.22 8.42 22.59
CA VAL A 423 -11.41 7.38 23.24
C VAL A 423 -9.93 7.43 22.87
N THR A 424 -9.55 8.12 21.79
CA THR A 424 -8.16 8.28 21.37
C THR A 424 -7.96 9.64 20.69
N ASN A 425 -6.71 9.94 20.29
CA ASN A 425 -6.34 11.18 19.62
C ASN A 425 -5.56 10.92 18.35
N ARG A 426 -5.39 11.97 17.55
CA ARG A 426 -4.36 12.02 16.50
C ARG A 426 -2.97 12.03 17.11
N ARG A 427 -2.05 11.29 16.51
CA ARG A 427 -0.62 11.34 16.86
C ARG A 427 -0.03 12.71 16.54
N TRP A 428 0.58 13.34 17.55
CA TRP A 428 1.19 14.65 17.41
C TRP A 428 2.29 14.85 18.47
N ASN A 429 3.53 14.97 18.04
CA ASN A 429 4.69 15.13 18.91
C ASN A 429 5.34 16.52 18.72
N MET A 430 4.52 17.54 18.53
CA MET A 430 4.88 18.94 18.47
C MET A 430 4.14 19.73 19.57
N PRO A 431 4.49 20.99 19.84
CA PRO A 431 3.73 21.81 20.78
C PRO A 431 2.23 21.83 20.44
N VAL A 432 1.39 21.67 21.46
CA VAL A 432 -0.07 21.76 21.34
C VAL A 432 -0.50 23.16 21.77
N LEU A 433 -1.26 23.85 20.92
CA LEU A 433 -1.76 25.20 21.16
C LEU A 433 -3.20 25.15 21.71
N LYS A 434 -3.67 26.30 22.22
CA LYS A 434 -4.99 26.42 22.89
C LYS A 434 -6.17 25.94 22.05
N ASN A 435 -6.10 26.11 20.72
CA ASN A 435 -7.18 25.78 19.81
C ASN A 435 -7.00 24.44 19.10
N ASP A 436 -5.95 23.68 19.43
CA ASP A 436 -5.73 22.35 18.86
C ASP A 436 -6.61 21.33 19.58
N GLU A 437 -7.36 20.55 18.80
CA GLU A 437 -8.29 19.54 19.33
C GLU A 437 -7.89 18.15 18.88
N TYR A 438 -8.11 17.18 19.74
CA TYR A 438 -7.90 15.75 19.47
C TYR A 438 -6.48 15.39 19.03
N VAL A 439 -5.48 16.14 19.50
CA VAL A 439 -4.05 15.86 19.22
C VAL A 439 -3.32 15.54 20.51
N SER A 440 -2.46 14.51 20.47
CA SER A 440 -1.58 14.17 21.59
C SER A 440 -0.42 13.32 21.11
N ARG A 441 0.61 13.20 21.95
CA ARG A 441 1.73 12.30 21.69
C ARG A 441 1.30 10.84 21.60
N SER A 442 0.26 10.44 22.34
CA SER A 442 -0.31 9.10 22.34
C SER A 442 -1.66 9.11 21.62
N GLY A 443 -1.87 8.18 20.74
CA GLY A 443 -3.12 8.02 19.99
C GLY A 443 -3.02 6.87 19.01
N GLN A 444 -4.16 6.47 18.42
CA GLN A 444 -4.26 5.36 17.47
C GLN A 444 -4.68 5.86 16.09
N VAL A 445 -4.52 7.17 15.84
CA VAL A 445 -4.90 7.82 14.59
C VAL A 445 -3.72 8.59 14.00
N ILE A 446 -3.36 8.29 12.77
CA ILE A 446 -2.44 9.06 11.94
C ILE A 446 -3.28 9.83 10.92
N ASP A 447 -3.60 11.08 11.24
CA ASP A 447 -4.48 11.95 10.44
C ASP A 447 -3.97 13.42 10.46
N SER A 448 -2.71 13.61 10.85
CA SER A 448 -2.15 14.95 11.08
C SER A 448 -1.22 15.40 9.95
N ILE A 449 -1.10 14.64 8.88
CA ILE A 449 -0.29 14.98 7.72
C ILE A 449 -1.13 14.89 6.44
N LEU A 450 -1.17 15.97 5.68
CA LEU A 450 -1.94 16.07 4.44
C LEU A 450 -1.13 15.48 3.28
N SER A 451 -1.03 14.16 3.26
CA SER A 451 -0.35 13.40 2.22
C SER A 451 -0.81 11.94 2.23
N GLU A 452 -1.57 11.55 1.22
CA GLU A 452 -2.06 10.18 1.03
C GLU A 452 -0.90 9.18 0.90
N HIS A 453 0.18 9.53 0.19
CA HIS A 453 1.38 8.71 0.06
C HIS A 453 2.03 8.38 1.41
N VAL A 454 2.13 9.37 2.31
CA VAL A 454 2.69 9.17 3.64
C VAL A 454 1.79 8.29 4.48
N CYS A 455 0.47 8.55 4.45
CA CYS A 455 -0.52 7.78 5.21
C CYS A 455 -0.55 6.32 4.75
N GLU A 456 -0.57 6.07 3.44
CA GLU A 456 -0.52 4.71 2.89
C GLU A 456 0.80 4.02 3.20
N GLY A 457 1.94 4.69 3.00
CA GLY A 457 3.25 4.10 3.30
C GLY A 457 3.43 3.73 4.77
N MET A 458 2.90 4.54 5.68
CA MET A 458 2.89 4.18 7.10
C MET A 458 1.98 2.97 7.37
N LEU A 459 0.79 2.92 6.75
CA LEU A 459 -0.09 1.75 6.86
C LEU A 459 0.56 0.51 6.26
N GLU A 460 1.18 0.60 5.08
CA GLU A 460 1.91 -0.53 4.48
C GLU A 460 3.00 -1.06 5.41
N GLY A 461 3.88 -0.22 5.93
CA GLY A 461 4.90 -0.63 6.90
C GLY A 461 4.30 -1.27 8.17
N TYR A 462 3.12 -0.82 8.57
CA TYR A 462 2.40 -1.34 9.73
C TYR A 462 1.83 -2.74 9.49
N ILE A 463 1.13 -2.96 8.37
CA ILE A 463 0.55 -4.26 8.02
C ILE A 463 1.62 -5.28 7.61
N LEU A 464 2.67 -4.86 6.90
CA LEU A 464 3.81 -5.71 6.52
C LEU A 464 4.60 -6.23 7.75
N THR A 465 4.41 -5.62 8.91
CA THR A 465 4.93 -6.06 10.21
C THR A 465 3.85 -6.65 11.12
N GLY A 466 2.77 -7.16 10.52
CA GLY A 466 1.80 -8.05 11.14
C GLY A 466 0.70 -7.38 11.99
N ARG A 467 0.44 -6.07 11.85
CA ARG A 467 -0.55 -5.32 12.62
C ARG A 467 -1.66 -4.79 11.74
N PHE A 468 -2.87 -4.66 12.32
CA PHE A 468 -4.08 -4.31 11.59
C PHE A 468 -4.34 -2.81 11.55
N GLY A 469 -4.84 -2.36 10.40
CA GLY A 469 -5.24 -0.98 10.19
C GLY A 469 -5.97 -0.77 8.88
N PHE A 470 -6.40 0.46 8.62
CA PHE A 470 -6.99 0.87 7.35
C PHE A 470 -6.65 2.32 7.02
N LEU A 471 -6.74 2.67 5.74
CA LEU A 471 -6.66 4.03 5.23
C LEU A 471 -8.06 4.54 4.89
N HIS A 472 -8.42 5.73 5.40
CA HIS A 472 -9.59 6.44 4.90
C HIS A 472 -9.15 7.64 4.06
N SER A 473 -9.90 7.91 3.00
CA SER A 473 -9.67 9.09 2.14
C SER A 473 -10.92 9.47 1.37
N TYR A 474 -10.90 10.65 0.75
CA TYR A 474 -11.86 11.01 -0.27
C TYR A 474 -11.63 10.18 -1.52
N GLU A 475 -12.72 9.72 -2.14
CA GLU A 475 -12.64 8.87 -3.32
C GLU A 475 -11.83 9.48 -4.47
N ALA A 476 -12.02 10.79 -4.72
CA ALA A 476 -11.34 11.47 -5.82
C ALA A 476 -9.83 11.61 -5.60
N PHE A 477 -9.37 11.68 -4.34
CA PHE A 477 -7.96 11.97 -4.04
C PHE A 477 -7.12 10.71 -3.91
N ILE A 478 -7.72 9.57 -3.59
CA ILE A 478 -6.97 8.32 -3.38
C ILE A 478 -6.19 7.87 -4.63
N ARG A 479 -6.57 8.33 -5.83
CA ARG A 479 -5.83 8.00 -7.05
C ARG A 479 -4.36 8.42 -7.05
N ILE A 480 -3.98 9.38 -6.21
CA ILE A 480 -2.57 9.76 -6.09
C ILE A 480 -1.67 8.59 -5.65
N VAL A 481 -2.22 7.56 -5.00
CA VAL A 481 -1.48 6.37 -4.54
C VAL A 481 -1.60 5.16 -5.47
N ASP A 482 -2.19 5.29 -6.65
CA ASP A 482 -2.37 4.18 -7.62
C ASP A 482 -1.11 3.33 -7.84
N SER A 483 0.03 3.99 -7.99
CA SER A 483 1.30 3.32 -8.25
C SER A 483 1.81 2.56 -7.02
N MET A 484 1.68 3.15 -5.86
CA MET A 484 2.03 2.56 -4.56
C MET A 484 1.20 1.30 -4.30
N THR A 485 -0.13 1.40 -4.43
CA THR A 485 -1.06 0.26 -4.38
C THR A 485 -0.69 -0.84 -5.39
N SER A 486 -0.24 -0.46 -6.59
CA SER A 486 0.24 -1.41 -7.61
C SER A 486 1.45 -2.21 -7.13
N GLN A 487 2.41 -1.57 -6.47
CA GLN A 487 3.59 -2.26 -5.93
C GLN A 487 3.19 -3.21 -4.81
N HIS A 488 2.32 -2.76 -3.90
CA HIS A 488 1.79 -3.62 -2.82
C HIS A 488 1.07 -4.87 -3.39
N ALA A 489 0.25 -4.70 -4.43
CA ALA A 489 -0.41 -5.82 -5.10
C ALA A 489 0.59 -6.83 -5.68
N LYS A 490 1.68 -6.36 -6.28
CA LYS A 490 2.74 -7.23 -6.81
C LYS A 490 3.52 -7.93 -5.69
N TRP A 491 3.78 -7.21 -4.59
CA TRP A 491 4.37 -7.79 -3.39
C TRP A 491 3.52 -8.94 -2.85
N LEU A 492 2.23 -8.74 -2.63
CA LEU A 492 1.30 -9.78 -2.16
C LEU A 492 1.24 -10.97 -3.12
N LYS A 493 1.19 -10.72 -4.44
CA LYS A 493 1.22 -11.77 -5.46
C LYS A 493 2.45 -12.65 -5.33
N MET A 494 3.63 -12.04 -5.18
CA MET A 494 4.88 -12.79 -5.03
C MET A 494 4.94 -13.54 -3.69
N CYS A 495 4.50 -12.93 -2.59
CA CYS A 495 4.46 -13.57 -1.28
C CYS A 495 3.67 -14.88 -1.28
N LYS A 496 2.55 -14.95 -2.02
CA LYS A 496 1.74 -16.17 -2.16
C LYS A 496 2.48 -17.34 -2.84
N GLU A 497 3.54 -17.06 -3.59
CA GLU A 497 4.35 -18.07 -4.28
C GLU A 497 5.55 -18.54 -3.42
N ILE A 498 5.81 -17.89 -2.28
CA ILE A 498 6.97 -18.13 -1.41
C ILE A 498 6.51 -18.88 -0.15
N SER A 499 6.94 -20.13 -0.01
CA SER A 499 6.47 -21.07 1.03
C SER A 499 6.74 -20.62 2.47
N TRP A 500 7.78 -19.83 2.71
CA TRP A 500 8.14 -19.37 4.05
C TRP A 500 7.50 -18.02 4.44
N ARG A 501 7.03 -17.24 3.46
CA ARG A 501 6.27 -16.01 3.77
C ARG A 501 4.96 -16.35 4.45
N LYS A 502 4.62 -15.62 5.49
CA LYS A 502 3.40 -15.79 6.28
C LYS A 502 2.36 -14.75 5.91
N ASP A 503 1.12 -15.04 6.27
CA ASP A 503 0.01 -14.11 6.05
C ASP A 503 0.22 -12.80 6.81
N ILE A 504 -0.16 -11.69 6.16
CA ILE A 504 -0.18 -10.35 6.74
C ILE A 504 -1.59 -9.77 6.66
N PRO A 505 -1.94 -8.79 7.51
CA PRO A 505 -3.22 -8.09 7.37
C PRO A 505 -3.38 -7.46 5.98
N SER A 506 -4.62 -7.40 5.51
CA SER A 506 -4.95 -6.79 4.22
C SER A 506 -4.73 -5.27 4.24
N LEU A 507 -4.41 -4.71 3.08
CA LEU A 507 -4.45 -3.27 2.84
C LEU A 507 -5.90 -2.86 2.58
N ASN A 508 -6.50 -2.11 3.51
CA ASN A 508 -7.91 -1.76 3.47
C ASN A 508 -8.09 -0.26 3.23
N TYR A 509 -8.87 0.10 2.21
CA TYR A 509 -9.30 1.46 1.92
C TYR A 509 -10.77 1.63 2.25
N ILE A 510 -11.10 2.64 3.06
CA ILE A 510 -12.47 3.09 3.32
C ILE A 510 -12.61 4.47 2.69
N LEU A 511 -13.20 4.51 1.50
CA LEU A 511 -13.32 5.72 0.70
C LEU A 511 -14.69 6.33 0.89
N SER A 512 -14.72 7.55 1.33
CA SER A 512 -15.97 8.30 1.48
C SER A 512 -15.89 9.66 0.77
N SER A 513 -16.85 10.53 0.99
CA SER A 513 -16.94 11.75 0.18
C SER A 513 -16.91 11.44 -1.32
N HIS A 514 -17.59 10.35 -1.67
CA HIS A 514 -17.59 9.80 -3.04
C HIS A 514 -18.28 10.74 -4.05
N CYS A 515 -18.07 10.50 -5.33
CA CYS A 515 -18.45 11.41 -6.42
C CYS A 515 -19.90 11.94 -6.32
N TRP A 516 -20.89 11.09 -5.92
CA TRP A 516 -22.29 11.47 -5.82
C TRP A 516 -22.64 12.41 -4.64
N GLN A 517 -21.67 12.69 -3.75
CA GLN A 517 -21.82 13.57 -2.58
C GLN A 517 -20.96 14.84 -2.70
N GLN A 518 -20.46 15.14 -3.90
CA GLN A 518 -19.56 16.26 -4.17
C GLN A 518 -20.18 17.30 -5.14
N ASP A 519 -21.50 17.41 -5.13
CA ASP A 519 -22.29 18.34 -5.94
C ASP A 519 -21.89 19.81 -5.75
N HIS A 520 -21.51 20.18 -4.52
CA HIS A 520 -21.14 21.54 -4.12
C HIS A 520 -19.63 21.85 -4.30
N ASN A 521 -18.78 20.84 -4.38
CA ASN A 521 -17.33 21.03 -4.57
C ASN A 521 -16.92 21.03 -6.05
N GLY A 522 -17.84 20.71 -6.95
CA GLY A 522 -17.61 20.69 -8.38
C GLY A 522 -16.72 19.55 -8.85
N PHE A 523 -16.27 19.63 -10.09
CA PHE A 523 -15.55 18.54 -10.79
C PHE A 523 -14.24 18.10 -10.12
N THR A 524 -13.59 18.94 -9.33
CA THR A 524 -12.31 18.63 -8.68
C THR A 524 -12.38 17.52 -7.62
N HIS A 525 -13.60 17.22 -7.12
CA HIS A 525 -13.84 16.24 -6.07
C HIS A 525 -14.65 15.03 -6.58
N GLN A 526 -14.79 14.87 -7.88
CA GLN A 526 -15.64 13.86 -8.51
C GLN A 526 -14.80 12.96 -9.42
N ASP A 527 -14.19 11.91 -8.88
CA ASP A 527 -13.42 10.92 -9.64
C ASP A 527 -13.51 9.53 -8.99
N PRO A 528 -14.34 8.62 -9.51
CA PRO A 528 -14.42 7.22 -9.06
C PRO A 528 -13.38 6.30 -9.72
N GLY A 529 -12.40 6.84 -10.45
CA GLY A 529 -11.50 6.08 -11.32
C GLY A 529 -10.50 5.17 -10.60
N PHE A 530 -10.35 5.27 -9.28
CA PHE A 530 -9.53 4.33 -8.52
C PHE A 530 -10.03 2.89 -8.67
N LEU A 531 -11.35 2.68 -8.76
CA LEU A 531 -11.95 1.37 -8.99
C LEU A 531 -11.48 0.73 -10.30
N ASN A 532 -11.40 1.52 -11.39
CA ASN A 532 -10.93 1.06 -12.69
C ASN A 532 -9.46 0.65 -12.65
N HIS A 533 -8.64 1.34 -11.84
CA HIS A 533 -7.25 0.98 -11.65
C HIS A 533 -7.10 -0.34 -10.89
N ILE A 534 -7.81 -0.49 -9.76
CA ILE A 534 -7.70 -1.64 -8.86
C ILE A 534 -8.08 -2.95 -9.55
N VAL A 535 -9.13 -3.01 -10.36
CA VAL A 535 -9.56 -4.25 -11.05
C VAL A 535 -8.53 -4.81 -12.04
N THR A 536 -7.52 -4.04 -12.42
CA THR A 536 -6.43 -4.52 -13.28
C THR A 536 -5.42 -5.40 -12.55
N LYS A 537 -5.50 -5.47 -11.22
CA LYS A 537 -4.58 -6.25 -10.40
C LYS A 537 -4.94 -7.74 -10.40
N LYS A 538 -4.07 -8.57 -9.84
CA LYS A 538 -4.31 -10.01 -9.82
C LYS A 538 -5.63 -10.33 -9.09
N PRO A 539 -6.50 -11.16 -9.70
CA PRO A 539 -7.86 -11.38 -9.19
C PRO A 539 -7.95 -11.94 -7.77
N ASP A 540 -6.98 -12.75 -7.36
CA ASP A 540 -6.94 -13.36 -6.04
C ASP A 540 -6.39 -12.43 -4.94
N ILE A 541 -6.13 -11.16 -5.26
CA ILE A 541 -5.60 -10.15 -4.33
C ILE A 541 -6.61 -9.04 -4.08
N VAL A 542 -7.42 -8.66 -5.08
CA VAL A 542 -8.24 -7.46 -5.03
C VAL A 542 -9.70 -7.76 -4.75
N ARG A 543 -10.34 -6.90 -3.91
CA ARG A 543 -11.77 -6.89 -3.62
C ARG A 543 -12.30 -5.45 -3.67
N ILE A 544 -13.49 -5.27 -4.20
CA ILE A 544 -14.19 -3.97 -4.22
C ILE A 544 -15.60 -4.18 -3.69
N TYR A 545 -15.96 -3.39 -2.67
CA TYR A 545 -17.24 -3.47 -2.00
C TYR A 545 -17.98 -2.15 -2.08
N LEU A 546 -19.27 -2.23 -2.38
CA LEU A 546 -20.19 -1.11 -2.56
C LEU A 546 -21.41 -1.29 -1.63
N PRO A 547 -21.27 -1.21 -0.31
CA PRO A 547 -22.40 -1.24 0.61
C PRO A 547 -23.34 -0.07 0.31
N PHE A 548 -24.64 -0.23 0.60
CA PHE A 548 -25.65 0.76 0.22
C PHE A 548 -26.50 1.28 1.38
N ASP A 549 -26.20 0.81 2.59
CA ASP A 549 -26.72 1.33 3.87
C ASP A 549 -25.76 1.03 5.04
N ALA A 550 -26.06 1.55 6.21
CA ALA A 550 -25.18 1.44 7.37
C ALA A 550 -24.95 0.00 7.83
N ASN A 551 -25.99 -0.86 7.82
CA ASN A 551 -25.86 -2.26 8.25
C ASN A 551 -24.98 -3.06 7.28
N THR A 552 -25.11 -2.85 5.98
CA THR A 552 -24.25 -3.48 4.98
C THR A 552 -22.82 -2.94 5.03
N LEU A 553 -22.63 -1.64 5.32
CA LEU A 553 -21.28 -1.08 5.51
C LEU A 553 -20.58 -1.70 6.71
N MET A 554 -21.26 -1.85 7.84
CA MET A 554 -20.67 -2.45 9.04
C MET A 554 -20.31 -3.92 8.82
N CYS A 555 -21.20 -4.71 8.21
CA CYS A 555 -20.91 -6.12 7.85
C CYS A 555 -19.71 -6.22 6.90
N THR A 556 -19.63 -5.33 5.91
CA THR A 556 -18.50 -5.28 4.96
C THR A 556 -17.21 -4.92 5.68
N PHE A 557 -17.20 -3.89 6.52
CA PHE A 557 -16.04 -3.47 7.28
C PHE A 557 -15.53 -4.57 8.23
N GLU A 558 -16.44 -5.18 8.99
CA GLU A 558 -16.09 -6.30 9.89
C GLU A 558 -15.42 -7.45 9.13
N HIS A 559 -15.90 -7.76 7.93
CA HIS A 559 -15.29 -8.76 7.06
C HIS A 559 -13.90 -8.34 6.59
N VAL A 560 -13.77 -7.17 5.96
CA VAL A 560 -12.51 -6.78 5.29
C VAL A 560 -11.38 -6.56 6.28
N ILE A 561 -11.65 -6.04 7.48
CA ILE A 561 -10.61 -5.75 8.46
C ILE A 561 -9.97 -7.01 9.06
N GLN A 562 -10.61 -8.16 8.96
CA GLN A 562 -10.12 -9.46 9.41
C GLN A 562 -9.46 -10.28 8.30
N THR A 563 -9.51 -9.82 7.05
CA THR A 563 -8.90 -10.54 5.92
C THR A 563 -7.38 -10.38 5.89
N ASN A 564 -6.71 -11.34 5.26
CA ASN A 564 -5.26 -11.36 5.09
C ASN A 564 -4.88 -11.42 3.62
N ASN A 565 -3.77 -10.80 3.25
CA ASN A 565 -3.17 -10.83 1.91
C ASN A 565 -4.09 -10.31 0.80
N TYR A 566 -4.99 -9.38 1.11
CA TYR A 566 -5.84 -8.69 0.13
C TYR A 566 -5.60 -7.19 0.09
N ILE A 567 -6.08 -6.60 -0.98
CA ILE A 567 -6.35 -5.17 -1.09
C ILE A 567 -7.86 -5.03 -1.18
N ASN A 568 -8.47 -4.45 -0.16
CA ASN A 568 -9.91 -4.23 -0.10
C ASN A 568 -10.22 -2.75 -0.28
N VAL A 569 -11.14 -2.43 -1.18
CA VAL A 569 -11.66 -1.08 -1.39
C VAL A 569 -13.14 -1.07 -1.04
N VAL A 570 -13.53 -0.22 -0.10
CA VAL A 570 -14.91 -0.05 0.34
C VAL A 570 -15.33 1.39 0.07
N ILE A 571 -16.37 1.59 -0.73
CA ILE A 571 -16.97 2.89 -0.97
C ILE A 571 -18.12 3.10 0.02
N ALA A 572 -18.09 4.19 0.77
CA ALA A 572 -19.03 4.43 1.87
C ALA A 572 -19.66 5.83 1.84
N SER A 573 -20.91 5.93 2.26
CA SER A 573 -21.66 7.17 2.32
C SER A 573 -21.42 7.91 3.63
N LYS A 574 -21.02 9.18 3.55
CA LYS A 574 -20.87 10.04 4.75
C LYS A 574 -22.11 10.90 5.06
N HIS A 575 -22.97 11.13 4.08
CA HIS A 575 -24.21 11.88 4.27
C HIS A 575 -25.35 10.98 4.77
N PRO A 576 -26.30 11.51 5.53
CA PRO A 576 -27.48 10.73 5.90
C PRO A 576 -28.22 10.22 4.66
N SER A 577 -28.53 8.93 4.66
CA SER A 577 -29.24 8.24 3.60
C SER A 577 -30.36 7.35 4.14
N LEU A 578 -31.28 6.94 3.26
CA LEU A 578 -32.32 5.98 3.60
C LEU A 578 -31.72 4.61 3.86
N GLN A 579 -32.23 3.93 4.91
CA GLN A 579 -31.78 2.62 5.35
C GLN A 579 -32.73 1.53 4.89
N TRP A 580 -32.21 0.36 4.52
CA TRP A 580 -32.95 -0.63 3.75
C TRP A 580 -33.05 -2.01 4.39
N LEU A 581 -31.95 -2.54 4.94
CA LEU A 581 -31.87 -3.90 5.46
C LEU A 581 -31.74 -3.92 6.98
N SER A 582 -32.40 -4.87 7.64
CA SER A 582 -32.07 -5.23 9.02
C SER A 582 -30.64 -5.79 9.08
N MET A 583 -30.05 -5.89 10.26
CA MET A 583 -28.71 -6.47 10.42
C MET A 583 -28.65 -7.93 9.93
N ASP A 584 -29.63 -8.74 10.24
CA ASP A 584 -29.67 -10.15 9.79
C ASP A 584 -29.71 -10.25 8.25
N GLU A 585 -30.53 -9.42 7.62
CA GLU A 585 -30.59 -9.36 6.16
C GLU A 585 -29.30 -8.83 5.55
N ALA A 586 -28.65 -7.86 6.18
CA ALA A 586 -27.36 -7.32 5.77
C ALA A 586 -26.26 -8.39 5.85
N LYS A 587 -26.21 -9.15 6.95
CA LYS A 587 -25.28 -10.28 7.11
C LYS A 587 -25.49 -11.33 6.00
N GLU A 588 -26.74 -11.71 5.72
CA GLU A 588 -27.05 -12.65 4.64
C GLU A 588 -26.65 -12.09 3.27
N HIS A 589 -26.98 -10.84 2.98
CA HIS A 589 -26.68 -10.20 1.70
C HIS A 589 -25.17 -10.02 1.48
N CYS A 590 -24.45 -9.53 2.48
CA CYS A 590 -23.00 -9.37 2.42
C CYS A 590 -22.27 -10.71 2.25
N SER A 591 -22.75 -11.79 2.89
CA SER A 591 -22.15 -13.12 2.73
C SER A 591 -22.26 -13.65 1.29
N LYS A 592 -23.32 -13.27 0.56
CA LYS A 592 -23.51 -13.59 -0.86
C LYS A 592 -22.78 -12.64 -1.78
N GLY A 593 -22.59 -11.38 -1.37
CA GLY A 593 -21.98 -10.29 -2.14
C GLY A 593 -22.84 -9.74 -3.28
N VAL A 594 -23.79 -10.51 -3.77
CA VAL A 594 -24.83 -10.14 -4.73
C VAL A 594 -26.08 -10.95 -4.48
N SER A 595 -27.26 -10.33 -4.49
CA SER A 595 -28.51 -11.07 -4.35
C SER A 595 -29.73 -10.34 -4.95
N ILE A 596 -30.77 -11.12 -5.20
CA ILE A 596 -32.11 -10.63 -5.54
C ILE A 596 -32.72 -10.09 -4.25
N LEU A 597 -33.17 -8.85 -4.25
CA LEU A 597 -33.92 -8.26 -3.15
C LEU A 597 -35.39 -8.68 -3.25
N ASN A 598 -35.76 -9.77 -2.57
CA ASN A 598 -37.08 -10.39 -2.70
C ASN A 598 -38.25 -9.46 -2.33
N TRP A 599 -38.03 -8.54 -1.37
CA TRP A 599 -39.02 -7.54 -0.96
C TRP A 599 -39.30 -6.49 -2.05
N ALA A 600 -38.38 -6.32 -3.02
CA ALA A 600 -38.52 -5.42 -4.16
C ALA A 600 -38.69 -6.16 -5.50
N SER A 601 -38.82 -7.49 -5.52
CA SER A 601 -38.79 -8.30 -6.76
C SER A 601 -40.07 -9.07 -7.00
N ASP A 602 -40.33 -9.34 -8.28
CA ASP A 602 -41.35 -10.22 -8.76
C ASP A 602 -40.77 -11.57 -9.24
N THR A 603 -41.58 -12.62 -9.26
CA THR A 603 -41.29 -13.87 -9.95
C THR A 603 -41.42 -13.66 -11.47
N ASP A 604 -40.61 -14.41 -12.26
CA ASP A 604 -40.62 -14.35 -13.74
C ASP A 604 -40.51 -12.95 -14.30
N PRO A 605 -39.38 -12.23 -14.08
CA PRO A 605 -39.24 -10.83 -14.42
C PRO A 605 -39.22 -10.61 -15.94
N GLU A 606 -39.73 -9.45 -16.36
CA GLU A 606 -39.61 -8.94 -17.72
C GLU A 606 -38.40 -8.00 -17.87
N VAL A 607 -37.90 -7.47 -16.76
CA VAL A 607 -36.74 -6.63 -16.67
C VAL A 607 -36.03 -6.79 -15.33
N VAL A 608 -34.70 -6.64 -15.34
CA VAL A 608 -33.87 -6.65 -14.13
C VAL A 608 -33.31 -5.23 -13.92
N LEU A 609 -33.56 -4.65 -12.75
CA LEU A 609 -32.91 -3.40 -12.32
C LEU A 609 -31.85 -3.74 -11.29
N VAL A 610 -30.66 -3.20 -11.48
CA VAL A 610 -29.49 -3.49 -10.62
C VAL A 610 -28.95 -2.20 -10.03
N GLY A 611 -28.73 -2.19 -8.72
CA GLY A 611 -28.04 -1.13 -8.01
C GLY A 611 -26.70 -1.61 -7.44
N ALA A 612 -25.64 -0.82 -7.63
CA ALA A 612 -24.32 -1.05 -7.02
C ALA A 612 -23.78 0.28 -6.48
N GLY A 613 -23.74 0.39 -5.16
CA GLY A 613 -23.48 1.61 -4.38
C GLY A 613 -24.76 2.21 -3.78
N ASP A 614 -24.61 3.12 -2.82
CA ASP A 614 -25.71 3.77 -2.08
C ASP A 614 -26.65 4.58 -2.98
N THR A 615 -26.12 5.55 -3.66
CA THR A 615 -26.86 6.47 -4.55
C THR A 615 -27.48 5.74 -5.74
N PRO A 616 -26.79 4.86 -6.48
CA PRO A 616 -27.40 4.06 -7.54
C PRO A 616 -28.55 3.17 -7.04
N SER A 617 -28.39 2.54 -5.88
CA SER A 617 -29.44 1.70 -5.29
C SER A 617 -30.67 2.48 -4.91
N LEU A 618 -30.52 3.68 -4.33
CA LEU A 618 -31.63 4.60 -4.04
C LEU A 618 -32.44 4.92 -5.31
N GLU A 619 -31.75 5.27 -6.40
CA GLU A 619 -32.41 5.64 -7.65
C GLU A 619 -33.11 4.42 -8.32
N VAL A 620 -32.53 3.23 -8.21
CA VAL A 620 -33.18 1.98 -8.65
C VAL A 620 -34.48 1.73 -7.87
N PHE A 621 -34.45 1.85 -6.54
CA PHE A 621 -35.67 1.63 -5.73
C PHE A 621 -36.76 2.68 -6.08
N ALA A 622 -36.39 3.94 -6.21
CA ALA A 622 -37.31 4.98 -6.62
C ALA A 622 -37.90 4.77 -8.04
N ALA A 623 -37.06 4.29 -8.98
CA ALA A 623 -37.52 3.92 -10.31
C ALA A 623 -38.53 2.73 -10.27
N VAL A 624 -38.30 1.75 -9.40
CA VAL A 624 -39.22 0.62 -9.21
C VAL A 624 -40.58 1.10 -8.69
N ASP A 625 -40.62 2.02 -7.71
CA ASP A 625 -41.88 2.59 -7.23
C ASP A 625 -42.62 3.32 -8.35
N ILE A 626 -41.95 4.18 -9.13
CA ILE A 626 -42.55 4.89 -10.27
C ILE A 626 -43.10 3.91 -11.30
N LEU A 627 -42.37 2.85 -11.63
CA LEU A 627 -42.83 1.85 -12.60
C LEU A 627 -44.06 1.10 -12.09
N ARG A 628 -44.08 0.70 -10.82
CA ARG A 628 -45.22 -0.03 -10.21
C ARG A 628 -46.47 0.83 -10.12
N ASP A 629 -46.36 2.09 -9.77
CA ASP A 629 -47.48 3.00 -9.68
C ASP A 629 -48.14 3.26 -11.04
N ASN A 630 -47.35 3.26 -12.12
CA ASN A 630 -47.87 3.59 -13.45
C ASN A 630 -48.07 2.39 -14.37
N ILE A 631 -47.40 1.28 -14.13
CA ILE A 631 -47.48 0.02 -14.90
C ILE A 631 -47.48 -1.17 -13.93
N PRO A 632 -48.56 -1.37 -13.15
CA PRO A 632 -48.61 -2.43 -12.11
C PRO A 632 -48.46 -3.88 -12.63
N SER A 633 -48.72 -4.09 -13.94
CA SER A 633 -48.54 -5.40 -14.57
C SER A 633 -47.08 -5.75 -14.90
N LEU A 634 -46.17 -4.82 -14.93
CA LEU A 634 -44.77 -5.03 -15.25
C LEU A 634 -44.09 -5.82 -14.12
N LYS A 635 -43.47 -6.96 -14.46
CA LYS A 635 -42.75 -7.79 -13.50
C LYS A 635 -41.29 -7.39 -13.47
N ILE A 636 -40.82 -6.93 -12.31
CA ILE A 636 -39.49 -6.37 -12.10
C ILE A 636 -38.70 -7.24 -11.11
N ARG A 637 -37.46 -7.55 -11.44
CA ARG A 637 -36.50 -8.08 -10.49
C ARG A 637 -35.51 -6.97 -10.09
N VAL A 638 -35.27 -6.86 -8.80
CA VAL A 638 -34.27 -5.93 -8.25
C VAL A 638 -33.09 -6.73 -7.69
N VAL A 639 -31.89 -6.40 -8.14
CA VAL A 639 -30.65 -7.00 -7.70
C VAL A 639 -29.79 -5.91 -7.08
N ASN A 640 -29.10 -6.21 -5.98
CA ASN A 640 -28.06 -5.35 -5.44
C ASN A 640 -26.72 -6.08 -5.45
N VAL A 641 -25.66 -5.33 -5.78
CA VAL A 641 -24.28 -5.82 -5.85
C VAL A 641 -23.46 -5.08 -4.81
N ILE A 642 -22.99 -5.79 -3.77
CA ILE A 642 -22.04 -5.29 -2.78
C ILE A 642 -20.61 -5.66 -3.18
N ASP A 643 -20.34 -6.94 -3.46
CA ASP A 643 -19.02 -7.39 -3.94
C ASP A 643 -18.99 -7.34 -5.47
N LEU A 644 -18.29 -6.35 -5.99
CA LEU A 644 -18.19 -6.11 -7.44
C LEU A 644 -17.52 -7.28 -8.16
N MET A 645 -16.62 -8.02 -7.48
CA MET A 645 -15.92 -9.17 -8.06
C MET A 645 -16.84 -10.37 -8.33
N LYS A 646 -18.03 -10.41 -7.75
CA LYS A 646 -19.07 -11.42 -8.08
C LYS A 646 -19.52 -11.36 -9.55
N LEU A 647 -19.42 -10.21 -10.19
CA LEU A 647 -19.80 -10.04 -11.60
C LEU A 647 -18.84 -10.76 -12.57
N VAL A 648 -17.60 -10.97 -12.18
CA VAL A 648 -16.60 -11.69 -12.98
C VAL A 648 -16.88 -13.17 -12.97
N SER A 649 -16.50 -13.90 -14.02
CA SER A 649 -16.60 -15.37 -14.06
C SER A 649 -15.71 -16.01 -12.99
N ASN A 650 -16.18 -17.08 -12.37
CA ASN A 650 -15.40 -17.88 -11.42
C ASN A 650 -14.14 -18.51 -12.03
N VAL A 651 -14.04 -18.57 -13.36
CA VAL A 651 -12.81 -18.98 -14.07
C VAL A 651 -11.74 -17.90 -14.01
N ASP A 652 -12.15 -16.63 -13.99
CA ASP A 652 -11.23 -15.48 -14.02
C ASP A 652 -10.97 -14.89 -12.63
N HIS A 653 -11.90 -15.10 -11.68
CA HIS A 653 -11.77 -14.56 -10.34
C HIS A 653 -12.30 -15.58 -9.32
N PRO A 654 -11.58 -15.89 -8.23
CA PRO A 654 -11.97 -16.93 -7.26
C PRO A 654 -13.30 -16.64 -6.55
N HIS A 655 -13.73 -15.38 -6.46
CA HIS A 655 -15.02 -14.98 -5.89
C HIS A 655 -16.11 -14.77 -6.95
N GLY A 656 -15.79 -14.90 -8.23
CA GLY A 656 -16.74 -14.74 -9.34
C GLY A 656 -17.85 -15.78 -9.28
N LEU A 657 -19.03 -15.42 -9.78
CA LEU A 657 -20.14 -16.36 -9.94
C LEU A 657 -19.88 -17.34 -11.10
N THR A 658 -20.38 -18.57 -10.97
CA THR A 658 -20.53 -19.44 -12.13
C THR A 658 -21.53 -18.82 -13.12
N ASN A 659 -21.56 -19.30 -14.36
CA ASN A 659 -22.55 -18.81 -15.34
C ASN A 659 -23.98 -19.13 -14.92
N GLU A 660 -24.21 -20.31 -14.33
CA GLU A 660 -25.50 -20.74 -13.82
C GLU A 660 -26.00 -19.83 -12.69
N GLU A 661 -25.16 -19.50 -11.73
CA GLU A 661 -25.49 -18.57 -10.64
C GLU A 661 -25.75 -17.16 -11.17
N TYR A 662 -24.92 -16.68 -12.11
CA TYR A 662 -25.10 -15.37 -12.75
C TYR A 662 -26.45 -15.32 -13.48
N ASP A 663 -26.75 -16.32 -14.31
CA ASP A 663 -27.97 -16.39 -15.09
C ASP A 663 -29.25 -16.56 -14.20
N ALA A 664 -29.11 -17.21 -13.05
CA ALA A 664 -30.21 -17.31 -12.07
C ALA A 664 -30.54 -15.93 -11.45
N ILE A 665 -29.52 -15.08 -11.23
CA ILE A 665 -29.68 -13.74 -10.66
C ILE A 665 -30.09 -12.72 -11.75
N PHE A 666 -29.33 -12.65 -12.84
CA PHE A 666 -29.42 -11.60 -13.86
C PHE A 666 -30.27 -11.99 -15.09
N THR A 667 -30.72 -13.23 -15.16
CA THR A 667 -31.43 -13.85 -16.29
C THR A 667 -30.55 -14.02 -17.55
N LYS A 668 -31.02 -14.88 -18.48
CA LYS A 668 -30.29 -15.19 -19.72
C LYS A 668 -30.60 -14.22 -20.86
N ASP A 669 -31.75 -13.58 -20.83
CA ASP A 669 -32.34 -12.92 -22.01
C ASP A 669 -33.07 -11.61 -21.72
N LYS A 670 -33.40 -11.35 -20.45
CA LYS A 670 -34.15 -10.13 -20.10
C LYS A 670 -33.23 -8.91 -20.12
N PRO A 671 -33.77 -7.71 -20.41
CA PRO A 671 -33.01 -6.48 -20.31
C PRO A 671 -32.58 -6.23 -18.87
N ILE A 672 -31.32 -5.83 -18.71
CA ILE A 672 -30.72 -5.49 -17.43
C ILE A 672 -30.40 -3.98 -17.46
N ILE A 673 -31.05 -3.20 -16.62
CA ILE A 673 -30.76 -1.80 -16.40
C ILE A 673 -29.90 -1.72 -15.15
N PHE A 674 -28.62 -1.36 -15.31
CA PHE A 674 -27.62 -1.40 -14.26
C PHE A 674 -27.22 0.02 -13.87
N ALA A 675 -27.55 0.44 -12.66
CA ALA A 675 -27.06 1.68 -12.06
C ALA A 675 -25.82 1.39 -11.22
N PHE A 676 -24.69 1.99 -11.60
CA PHE A 676 -23.38 1.74 -11.01
C PHE A 676 -22.75 3.03 -10.45
N HIS A 677 -22.07 2.89 -9.35
CA HIS A 677 -21.38 3.97 -8.65
C HIS A 677 -20.33 4.70 -9.51
N GLY A 678 -19.52 3.94 -10.22
CA GLY A 678 -18.36 4.44 -10.99
C GLY A 678 -18.61 4.56 -12.49
N TYR A 679 -17.56 4.49 -13.29
CA TYR A 679 -17.64 4.55 -14.75
C TYR A 679 -18.30 3.31 -15.34
N PRO A 680 -19.29 3.46 -16.26
CA PRO A 680 -20.04 2.33 -16.85
C PRO A 680 -19.16 1.26 -17.49
N ASP A 681 -18.05 1.66 -18.10
CA ASP A 681 -17.14 0.76 -18.82
C ASP A 681 -16.58 -0.35 -17.90
N LEU A 682 -16.44 -0.08 -16.60
CA LEU A 682 -16.00 -1.08 -15.65
C LEU A 682 -16.96 -2.28 -15.57
N ILE A 683 -18.27 -2.03 -15.54
CA ILE A 683 -19.27 -3.11 -15.52
C ILE A 683 -19.22 -3.90 -16.83
N HIS A 684 -19.06 -3.23 -17.97
CA HIS A 684 -18.90 -3.92 -19.25
C HIS A 684 -17.64 -4.80 -19.27
N GLN A 685 -16.52 -4.32 -18.71
CA GLN A 685 -15.28 -5.09 -18.57
C GLN A 685 -15.51 -6.35 -17.72
N LEU A 686 -16.12 -6.22 -16.54
CA LEU A 686 -16.32 -7.31 -15.60
C LEU A 686 -17.31 -8.37 -16.12
N THR A 687 -18.29 -7.96 -16.93
CA THR A 687 -19.37 -8.83 -17.45
C THR A 687 -19.15 -9.29 -18.88
N TYR A 688 -18.03 -8.90 -19.54
CA TYR A 688 -17.79 -9.17 -20.96
C TYR A 688 -17.93 -10.65 -21.34
N LYS A 689 -17.59 -11.57 -20.46
CA LYS A 689 -17.69 -13.02 -20.70
C LYS A 689 -19.08 -13.64 -20.37
N ARG A 690 -20.04 -12.85 -19.87
CA ARG A 690 -21.40 -13.32 -19.54
C ARG A 690 -22.26 -13.43 -20.81
N PHE A 691 -23.25 -14.34 -20.80
CA PHE A 691 -24.08 -14.61 -21.97
C PHE A 691 -25.08 -13.49 -22.27
N ASN A 692 -25.77 -12.99 -21.23
CA ASN A 692 -26.76 -11.94 -21.42
C ASN A 692 -26.07 -10.61 -21.80
N ARG A 693 -26.23 -10.20 -23.07
CA ARG A 693 -25.70 -8.95 -23.63
C ARG A 693 -26.71 -7.81 -23.62
N ASN A 694 -27.94 -8.07 -23.18
CA ASN A 694 -28.97 -7.04 -23.05
C ASN A 694 -28.79 -6.26 -21.75
N LEU A 695 -27.58 -5.71 -21.62
CA LEU A 695 -27.08 -4.99 -20.45
C LEU A 695 -26.86 -3.50 -20.77
N HIS A 696 -27.58 -2.66 -20.05
CA HIS A 696 -27.57 -1.20 -20.20
C HIS A 696 -27.08 -0.58 -18.90
N VAL A 697 -25.89 -0.01 -18.93
CA VAL A 697 -25.20 0.51 -17.72
C VAL A 697 -25.29 2.01 -17.67
N HIS A 698 -25.72 2.52 -16.52
CA HIS A 698 -25.66 3.93 -16.13
C HIS A 698 -24.66 4.10 -14.99
N GLY A 699 -23.89 5.16 -15.02
CA GLY A 699 -22.88 5.47 -14.02
C GLY A 699 -22.38 6.89 -14.16
N TYR A 700 -21.24 7.20 -13.54
CA TYR A 700 -20.60 8.50 -13.65
C TYR A 700 -20.00 8.69 -15.07
N ILE A 701 -20.27 9.84 -15.71
CA ILE A 701 -19.87 10.14 -17.09
C ILE A 701 -19.17 11.50 -17.26
N GLU A 702 -18.54 12.02 -16.23
CA GLU A 702 -17.79 13.30 -16.24
C GLU A 702 -18.62 14.56 -16.48
N GLU A 703 -19.93 14.52 -16.23
CA GLU A 703 -20.82 15.69 -16.31
C GLU A 703 -20.80 16.54 -15.01
N GLY A 704 -19.64 16.54 -14.33
CA GLY A 704 -19.48 17.21 -13.04
C GLY A 704 -19.48 18.72 -13.13
N THR A 705 -20.27 19.35 -12.24
CA THR A 705 -20.35 20.81 -12.08
C THR A 705 -20.86 21.11 -10.67
N ILE A 706 -20.88 22.38 -10.27
CA ILE A 706 -21.62 22.81 -9.09
C ILE A 706 -23.10 22.76 -9.41
N THR A 707 -23.84 21.93 -8.68
CA THR A 707 -25.27 21.73 -8.89
C THR A 707 -25.91 21.17 -7.60
N THR A 708 -27.10 20.58 -7.70
CA THR A 708 -27.76 19.90 -6.58
C THR A 708 -27.49 18.38 -6.64
N PRO A 709 -27.61 17.65 -5.52
CA PRO A 709 -27.36 16.20 -5.48
C PRO A 709 -28.16 15.41 -6.52
N PHE A 710 -29.43 15.77 -6.74
CA PHE A 710 -30.24 15.06 -7.71
C PHE A 710 -29.93 15.48 -9.16
N ASP A 711 -29.69 16.78 -9.41
CA ASP A 711 -29.30 17.22 -10.75
C ASP A 711 -28.00 16.58 -11.24
N MET A 712 -27.06 16.32 -10.32
CA MET A 712 -25.86 15.59 -10.65
C MET A 712 -26.18 14.17 -11.16
N ARG A 713 -27.17 13.50 -10.56
CA ARG A 713 -27.67 12.20 -11.05
C ARG A 713 -28.36 12.33 -12.39
N VAL A 714 -29.15 13.41 -12.59
CA VAL A 714 -29.83 13.69 -13.87
C VAL A 714 -28.83 13.92 -15.01
N ARG A 715 -27.79 14.71 -14.78
CA ARG A 715 -26.72 14.96 -15.76
C ARG A 715 -26.00 13.67 -16.17
N ASN A 716 -25.78 12.80 -15.23
CA ASN A 716 -25.15 11.48 -15.46
C ASN A 716 -26.17 10.39 -15.85
N LYS A 717 -27.46 10.72 -16.02
CA LYS A 717 -28.54 9.82 -16.45
C LYS A 717 -28.71 8.58 -15.58
N ILE A 718 -28.38 8.68 -14.31
CA ILE A 718 -28.50 7.58 -13.33
C ILE A 718 -29.70 7.80 -12.40
N ASP A 719 -30.40 8.92 -12.52
CA ASP A 719 -31.58 9.24 -11.75
C ASP A 719 -32.77 8.33 -12.08
N ARG A 720 -33.72 8.25 -11.15
CA ARG A 720 -34.94 7.43 -11.26
C ARG A 720 -35.74 7.62 -12.54
N PHE A 721 -35.82 8.84 -13.07
CA PHE A 721 -36.60 9.13 -14.28
C PHE A 721 -35.89 8.59 -15.52
N HIS A 722 -34.59 8.79 -15.67
CA HIS A 722 -33.81 8.22 -16.78
C HIS A 722 -33.80 6.69 -16.72
N LEU A 723 -33.69 6.08 -15.53
CA LEU A 723 -33.81 4.62 -15.37
C LEU A 723 -35.17 4.12 -15.81
N VAL A 724 -36.28 4.79 -15.45
CA VAL A 724 -37.63 4.47 -15.93
C VAL A 724 -37.73 4.61 -17.45
N LEU A 725 -37.25 5.70 -18.02
CA LEU A 725 -37.24 5.91 -19.47
C LEU A 725 -36.45 4.80 -20.20
N ASP A 726 -35.37 4.33 -19.60
CA ASP A 726 -34.58 3.26 -20.19
C ASP A 726 -35.30 1.91 -20.14
N VAL A 727 -35.89 1.55 -19.01
CA VAL A 727 -36.75 0.35 -18.90
C VAL A 727 -37.81 0.34 -20.00
N LEU A 728 -38.48 1.48 -20.21
CA LEU A 728 -39.56 1.59 -21.21
C LEU A 728 -39.11 1.39 -22.67
N LYS A 729 -37.83 1.49 -22.98
CA LYS A 729 -37.29 1.16 -24.32
C LYS A 729 -37.33 -0.34 -24.60
N TYR A 730 -37.13 -1.17 -23.60
CA TYR A 730 -36.86 -2.59 -23.76
C TYR A 730 -38.01 -3.52 -23.35
N VAL A 731 -39.01 -2.99 -22.59
CA VAL A 731 -40.17 -3.79 -22.16
C VAL A 731 -41.36 -3.58 -23.08
N LYS A 732 -42.20 -4.64 -23.20
CA LYS A 732 -43.47 -4.61 -23.96
C LYS A 732 -44.60 -4.29 -23.00
N VAL A 733 -45.05 -3.03 -23.01
CA VAL A 733 -46.17 -2.56 -22.17
C VAL A 733 -47.18 -1.81 -23.00
N ASN A 734 -48.36 -1.58 -22.42
CA ASN A 734 -49.43 -0.81 -23.11
C ASN A 734 -48.94 0.55 -23.60
N VAL A 735 -49.11 0.83 -24.89
CA VAL A 735 -48.60 2.04 -25.56
C VAL A 735 -49.11 3.31 -24.91
N LYS A 736 -50.37 3.35 -24.47
CA LYS A 736 -50.95 4.57 -23.82
C LYS A 736 -50.29 4.81 -22.45
N GLN A 737 -50.14 3.76 -21.65
CA GLN A 737 -49.43 3.85 -20.35
C GLN A 737 -47.97 4.27 -20.55
N LYS A 738 -47.27 3.64 -21.51
CA LYS A 738 -45.91 3.96 -21.88
C LYS A 738 -45.72 5.45 -22.21
N ASN A 739 -46.53 5.96 -23.14
CA ASN A 739 -46.44 7.34 -23.58
C ASN A 739 -46.80 8.34 -22.46
N ALA A 740 -47.79 8.02 -21.63
CA ALA A 740 -48.15 8.85 -20.49
C ALA A 740 -47.01 8.92 -19.45
N LEU A 741 -46.35 7.81 -19.18
CA LEU A 741 -45.21 7.78 -18.23
C LEU A 741 -43.97 8.48 -18.79
N ILE A 742 -43.68 8.33 -20.09
CA ILE A 742 -42.61 9.08 -20.76
C ILE A 742 -42.84 10.59 -20.64
N SER A 743 -44.05 11.05 -20.90
CA SER A 743 -44.40 12.47 -20.76
C SER A 743 -44.18 12.93 -19.32
N LYS A 744 -44.74 12.22 -18.36
CA LYS A 744 -44.60 12.52 -16.93
C LYS A 744 -43.14 12.66 -16.50
N CYS A 745 -42.27 11.69 -16.87
CA CYS A 745 -40.87 11.76 -16.54
C CYS A 745 -40.17 12.97 -17.15
N ASN A 746 -40.42 13.27 -18.43
CA ASN A 746 -39.83 14.44 -19.11
C ASN A 746 -40.32 15.75 -18.52
N ASP A 747 -41.62 15.84 -18.21
CA ASP A 747 -42.21 17.05 -17.59
C ASP A 747 -41.60 17.29 -16.20
N THR A 748 -41.40 16.24 -15.40
CA THR A 748 -40.76 16.34 -14.08
C THR A 748 -39.29 16.77 -14.20
N LEU A 749 -38.51 16.18 -15.13
CA LEU A 749 -37.13 16.60 -15.38
C LEU A 749 -37.04 18.05 -15.81
N ASN A 750 -37.93 18.51 -16.71
CA ASN A 750 -37.99 19.89 -17.14
C ASN A 750 -38.38 20.85 -16.01
N TYR A 751 -39.33 20.45 -15.14
CA TYR A 751 -39.69 21.20 -13.95
C TYR A 751 -38.52 21.29 -12.97
N HIS A 752 -37.88 20.17 -12.71
CA HIS A 752 -36.70 20.10 -11.84
C HIS A 752 -35.60 21.06 -12.30
N GLN A 753 -35.26 21.06 -13.59
CA GLN A 753 -34.23 21.92 -14.16
C GLN A 753 -34.53 23.42 -13.92
N LYS A 754 -35.78 23.83 -14.03
CA LYS A 754 -36.19 25.21 -13.74
C LYS A 754 -36.11 25.50 -12.25
N TYR A 755 -36.59 24.55 -11.43
CA TYR A 755 -36.70 24.72 -9.98
C TYR A 755 -35.32 24.91 -9.31
N ILE A 756 -34.31 24.13 -9.71
CA ILE A 756 -32.98 24.26 -9.14
C ILE A 756 -32.29 25.57 -9.47
N VAL A 757 -32.54 26.14 -10.66
CA VAL A 757 -32.01 27.45 -11.06
C VAL A 757 -32.60 28.56 -10.20
N GLU A 758 -33.89 28.45 -9.85
CA GLU A 758 -34.59 29.46 -9.06
C GLU A 758 -34.32 29.31 -7.56
N ASN A 759 -34.21 28.07 -7.04
CA ASN A 759 -34.22 27.80 -5.60
C ASN A 759 -32.90 27.27 -5.04
N GLY A 760 -31.97 26.81 -5.89
CA GLY A 760 -30.67 26.26 -5.46
C GLY A 760 -30.75 24.91 -4.71
N VAL A 761 -31.90 24.25 -4.75
CA VAL A 761 -32.17 22.97 -4.11
C VAL A 761 -33.01 22.07 -5.01
N ASP A 762 -32.99 20.76 -4.76
CA ASP A 762 -33.80 19.78 -5.48
C ASP A 762 -35.29 19.94 -5.20
N ILE A 763 -36.15 19.45 -6.11
CA ILE A 763 -37.59 19.48 -5.94
C ILE A 763 -38.03 18.66 -4.72
N PRO A 764 -39.08 19.11 -3.98
CA PRO A 764 -39.55 18.42 -2.76
C PRO A 764 -39.91 16.94 -2.95
N GLU A 765 -40.44 16.58 -4.12
CA GLU A 765 -40.79 15.19 -4.45
C GLU A 765 -39.59 14.25 -4.39
N VAL A 766 -38.40 14.71 -4.79
CA VAL A 766 -37.17 13.95 -4.78
C VAL A 766 -36.55 13.92 -3.37
N VAL A 767 -36.49 15.09 -2.71
CA VAL A 767 -35.89 15.24 -1.37
C VAL A 767 -36.67 14.46 -0.32
N ASN A 768 -38.00 14.46 -0.40
CA ASN A 768 -38.86 13.77 0.57
C ASN A 768 -39.24 12.36 0.16
N TYR A 769 -38.54 11.76 -0.83
CA TYR A 769 -38.82 10.42 -1.26
C TYR A 769 -38.72 9.44 -0.09
N LYS A 770 -39.71 8.54 -0.03
CA LYS A 770 -39.77 7.39 0.87
C LYS A 770 -40.24 6.19 0.09
N TRP A 771 -39.64 5.05 0.37
CA TRP A 771 -40.08 3.79 -0.22
C TRP A 771 -41.49 3.41 0.29
N HIS A 772 -42.41 3.13 -0.60
CA HIS A 772 -43.76 2.67 -0.24
C HIS A 772 -44.04 1.24 -0.70
N GLY A 773 -43.19 0.71 -1.61
CA GLY A 773 -43.36 -0.69 -2.05
C GLY A 773 -44.67 -0.96 -2.76
N ARG A 774 -45.09 -2.21 -2.80
CA ARG A 774 -46.45 -2.56 -3.24
C ARG A 774 -47.46 -2.16 -2.15
N SER A 775 -48.38 -1.28 -2.46
CA SER A 775 -49.63 -1.20 -1.71
C SER A 775 -50.26 -2.60 -1.79
N LYS A 776 -50.37 -3.27 -0.62
CA LYS A 776 -51.05 -4.56 -0.51
C LYS A 776 -52.51 -4.43 -0.89
#